data_b47df74914e1c761cfff0184d856fb04
#
_entry.id   b47df74914e1c761cfff0184d856fb04
#
_cell.length_a   1.000
_cell.length_b   1.000
_cell.length_c   1.000
_cell.angle_alpha   90.00
_cell.angle_beta   90.00
_cell.angle_gamma   90.00
#
_symmetry.space_group_name_H-M   'P 1'
#
loop_
_entity.id
_entity.type
_entity.pdbx_description
1 polymer ?
#
loop_
_entity_poly.entity_id
_entity_poly.type
_entity_poly.pdbx_seq_one_letter_code
_entity_poly.pdbx_strand_id
1 'polypeptide(L)'
;MFRRLAIILLSLYTGIVAADNTIDEAPDLTDIFYGESLFYAFQDQHFDAISKLDAELGQFYNLDDPSLDPFNQQINHAEFSVGSFELAYRMHQRAGRAIRAVLESSLDQTIRNEAAYRLAKILYQKNQPVNALDILLKIKGDMAEDLRVDEIYLRAQVYISTGDFNKAIELLKSIENEDKYEGYILYNLGIAHIQNAEEKKGIAALDKVGKISSSDKGVLALKDKANLTLANRMLENGSPELAKQYFSRVRLNGPFANRALLGSGWANVSLGNFKKALVPWRILHERGVTNEAVQESMLAVPYAYGQLNYFGQAALAYGKAMDNFGNEIDRLEMSIKSVREGMFIKAIVDKEGERDKNWLHNLRNRPETPETRYIMSLMASNDFQQSLHNYRDMEELKNRLEYWLSSLDVYVELIELRRRYYEPLLPVIEKQFKKLDARIRLRMEQRERLDQRLKAIVISRRPDYLATAAERSYKDKLARIELYLSKRPKQYTNEVKARISRLKGVLHWQINNAYDERLTNAYKQMKQLDVYIDKLNETYQSFVRTRQAATQSYEGYGIPIRQLKTKIQARQQKINGVMARQAKLIETMAVNELERRRNLLEEYQIKARFALAESYDRATKKQEKAEEEKIRKKQEEEKALKAVTPLDETSDDKPQNETKNEGAQPSVNENEAGNKAVEVEGEAQ
;
A
#
# COMPACT_ATOMS: atom_id res chain seq x y z
N MET A 1 -34.27 -8.52 16.25
CA MET A 1 -33.48 -8.86 15.06
C MET A 1 -34.24 -8.66 13.74
N PHE A 2 -35.54 -8.84 13.70
CA PHE A 2 -36.38 -8.65 12.49
C PHE A 2 -36.63 -7.20 12.03
N ARG A 3 -36.44 -6.20 12.87
CA ARG A 3 -36.65 -4.77 12.51
C ARG A 3 -35.49 -4.10 11.76
N ARG A 4 -34.28 -4.68 11.80
CA ARG A 4 -33.10 -4.17 11.06
C ARG A 4 -32.99 -4.76 9.65
N LEU A 5 -33.59 -5.91 9.39
CA LEU A 5 -33.64 -6.51 8.05
C LEU A 5 -34.66 -5.81 7.13
N ALA A 6 -35.75 -5.28 7.69
CA ALA A 6 -36.78 -4.55 6.92
C ALA A 6 -36.31 -3.17 6.43
N ILE A 7 -35.35 -2.53 7.10
CA ILE A 7 -34.81 -1.22 6.71
C ILE A 7 -33.81 -1.38 5.56
N ILE A 8 -33.08 -2.48 5.50
CA ILE A 8 -32.12 -2.78 4.40
C ILE A 8 -32.86 -3.17 3.12
N LEU A 9 -34.02 -3.82 3.21
CA LEU A 9 -34.85 -4.15 2.04
C LEU A 9 -35.65 -2.95 1.52
N LEU A 10 -35.94 -1.93 2.35
CA LEU A 10 -36.65 -0.74 1.90
C LEU A 10 -35.72 0.31 1.26
N SER A 11 -34.42 0.29 1.59
CA SER A 11 -33.41 1.15 0.94
C SER A 11 -32.99 0.66 -0.44
N LEU A 12 -33.29 -0.59 -0.79
CA LEU A 12 -33.05 -1.16 -2.13
C LEU A 12 -34.21 -0.90 -3.12
N TYR A 13 -35.36 -0.39 -2.65
CA TYR A 13 -36.54 -0.18 -3.50
C TYR A 13 -36.83 1.28 -3.86
N THR A 14 -36.07 2.26 -3.31
CA THR A 14 -36.26 3.69 -3.61
C THR A 14 -35.20 4.30 -4.53
N GLY A 15 -34.35 3.45 -5.15
CA GLY A 15 -33.31 3.87 -6.08
C GLY A 15 -33.67 3.74 -7.58
N ILE A 16 -34.96 3.48 -7.92
CA ILE A 16 -35.39 3.39 -9.31
C ILE A 16 -36.42 4.49 -9.59
N VAL A 17 -35.97 5.73 -9.69
CA VAL A 17 -36.67 6.77 -10.45
C VAL A 17 -35.64 7.77 -10.97
N ALA A 18 -35.57 7.88 -12.30
CA ALA A 18 -34.93 8.90 -13.11
C ALA A 18 -33.37 8.90 -13.10
N ALA A 19 -32.78 7.95 -13.78
CA ALA A 19 -31.55 8.17 -14.52
C ALA A 19 -31.94 8.28 -15.99
N ASP A 20 -31.70 9.44 -16.53
CA ASP A 20 -31.80 9.75 -17.95
C ASP A 20 -30.90 8.82 -18.75
N ASN A 21 -31.38 8.32 -19.88
CA ASN A 21 -30.70 7.35 -20.73
C ASN A 21 -29.45 7.92 -21.42
N THR A 22 -28.36 7.93 -20.71
CA THR A 22 -27.05 7.66 -21.28
C THR A 22 -26.50 6.48 -20.46
N ILE A 23 -26.94 5.28 -20.82
CA ILE A 23 -26.21 4.08 -20.49
C ILE A 23 -24.92 4.21 -21.29
N ASP A 24 -23.88 4.77 -20.67
CA ASP A 24 -22.53 4.35 -21.01
C ASP A 24 -22.55 2.84 -20.86
N GLU A 25 -22.54 2.15 -21.99
CA GLU A 25 -22.42 0.69 -22.03
C GLU A 25 -21.17 0.38 -21.19
N ALA A 26 -21.40 -0.16 -19.99
CA ALA A 26 -20.31 -0.72 -19.19
C ALA A 26 -19.56 -1.65 -20.15
N PRO A 27 -18.24 -1.51 -20.29
CA PRO A 27 -17.48 -2.31 -21.24
C PRO A 27 -17.83 -3.77 -20.98
N ASP A 28 -18.36 -4.42 -22.03
CA ASP A 28 -18.81 -5.79 -21.96
C ASP A 28 -17.59 -6.59 -21.49
N LEU A 29 -17.62 -7.11 -20.25
CA LEU A 29 -16.57 -7.96 -19.68
C LEU A 29 -16.61 -9.31 -20.39
N THR A 30 -16.37 -9.28 -21.70
CA THR A 30 -16.35 -10.47 -22.55
C THR A 30 -15.15 -11.35 -22.30
N ASP A 31 -14.13 -10.81 -21.60
CA ASP A 31 -12.93 -11.54 -21.23
C ASP A 31 -13.00 -12.05 -19.79
N ILE A 32 -13.14 -13.37 -19.67
CA ILE A 32 -13.19 -14.08 -18.38
C ILE A 32 -11.91 -13.86 -17.57
N PHE A 33 -10.75 -13.81 -18.21
CA PHE A 33 -9.45 -13.67 -17.54
C PHE A 33 -9.25 -12.28 -16.98
N TYR A 34 -9.63 -11.24 -17.72
CA TYR A 34 -9.59 -9.86 -17.22
C TYR A 34 -10.56 -9.67 -16.05
N GLY A 35 -11.78 -10.22 -16.16
CA GLY A 35 -12.76 -10.22 -15.06
C GLY A 35 -12.25 -10.94 -13.81
N GLU A 36 -11.56 -12.08 -13.96
CA GLU A 36 -10.93 -12.80 -12.85
C GLU A 36 -9.80 -11.98 -12.20
N SER A 37 -9.01 -11.30 -13.01
CA SER A 37 -7.93 -10.41 -12.51
C SER A 37 -8.48 -9.23 -11.70
N LEU A 38 -9.56 -8.60 -12.17
CA LEU A 38 -10.27 -7.56 -11.43
C LEU A 38 -10.85 -8.09 -10.11
N PHE A 39 -11.41 -9.31 -10.12
CA PHE A 39 -11.92 -9.95 -8.90
C PHE A 39 -10.82 -10.09 -7.83
N TYR A 40 -9.64 -10.57 -8.20
CA TYR A 40 -8.50 -10.63 -7.28
C TYR A 40 -8.02 -9.25 -6.83
N ALA A 41 -8.01 -8.27 -7.73
CA ALA A 41 -7.61 -6.90 -7.40
C ALA A 41 -8.56 -6.25 -6.38
N PHE A 42 -9.87 -6.44 -6.53
CA PHE A 42 -10.87 -5.94 -5.57
C PHE A 42 -10.79 -6.62 -4.20
N GLN A 43 -10.20 -7.81 -4.14
CA GLN A 43 -9.89 -8.50 -2.87
C GLN A 43 -8.53 -8.11 -2.29
N ASP A 44 -7.85 -7.10 -2.83
CA ASP A 44 -6.48 -6.70 -2.52
C ASP A 44 -5.43 -7.83 -2.74
N GLN A 45 -5.78 -8.83 -3.54
CA GLN A 45 -4.88 -9.91 -3.94
C GLN A 45 -4.13 -9.50 -5.22
N HIS A 46 -3.41 -8.38 -5.15
CA HIS A 46 -2.77 -7.74 -6.30
C HIS A 46 -1.76 -8.64 -7.02
N PHE A 47 -1.05 -9.51 -6.29
CA PHE A 47 -0.12 -10.45 -6.90
C PHE A 47 -0.83 -11.50 -7.78
N ASP A 48 -1.97 -12.01 -7.33
CA ASP A 48 -2.76 -12.98 -8.10
C ASP A 48 -3.38 -12.29 -9.31
N ALA A 49 -3.87 -11.04 -9.15
CA ALA A 49 -4.34 -10.20 -10.25
C ALA A 49 -3.25 -9.97 -11.31
N ILE A 50 -2.03 -9.59 -10.90
CA ILE A 50 -0.87 -9.41 -11.80
C ILE A 50 -0.54 -10.72 -12.52
N SER A 51 -0.49 -11.84 -11.79
CA SER A 51 -0.14 -13.13 -12.36
C SER A 51 -1.13 -13.60 -13.42
N LYS A 52 -2.42 -13.31 -13.23
CA LYS A 52 -3.49 -13.61 -14.20
C LYS A 52 -3.36 -12.73 -15.44
N LEU A 53 -3.19 -11.43 -15.29
CA LEU A 53 -2.98 -10.51 -16.41
C LEU A 53 -1.68 -10.79 -17.17
N ASP A 54 -0.57 -11.07 -16.49
CA ASP A 54 0.69 -11.47 -17.14
C ASP A 54 0.53 -12.76 -17.97
N ALA A 55 -0.27 -13.72 -17.47
CA ALA A 55 -0.55 -14.96 -18.20
C ALA A 55 -1.40 -14.71 -19.45
N GLU A 56 -2.40 -13.84 -19.36
CA GLU A 56 -3.25 -13.44 -20.47
C GLU A 56 -2.45 -12.69 -21.55
N LEU A 57 -1.72 -11.66 -21.15
CA LEU A 57 -0.83 -10.91 -22.05
C LEU A 57 0.21 -11.84 -22.71
N GLY A 58 0.78 -12.79 -21.96
CA GLY A 58 1.72 -13.76 -22.50
C GLY A 58 1.08 -14.70 -23.53
N GLN A 59 -0.18 -15.09 -23.34
CA GLN A 59 -0.94 -15.88 -24.32
C GLN A 59 -1.24 -15.05 -25.57
N PHE A 60 -1.65 -13.79 -25.40
CA PHE A 60 -1.94 -12.90 -26.51
C PHE A 60 -0.73 -12.67 -27.42
N TYR A 61 0.43 -12.33 -26.84
CA TYR A 61 1.67 -12.08 -27.62
C TYR A 61 2.25 -13.32 -28.27
N ASN A 62 1.82 -14.54 -27.89
CA ASN A 62 2.24 -15.80 -28.51
C ASN A 62 1.22 -16.37 -29.51
N LEU A 63 0.07 -15.72 -29.72
CA LEU A 63 -0.93 -16.09 -30.71
C LEU A 63 -0.69 -15.29 -31.98
N ASP A 64 -0.14 -15.95 -33.02
CA ASP A 64 0.06 -15.40 -34.38
C ASP A 64 -1.24 -15.16 -35.16
N ASP A 65 -2.39 -14.88 -34.52
CA ASP A 65 -3.67 -14.72 -35.19
C ASP A 65 -4.10 -13.26 -35.28
N PRO A 66 -4.01 -12.61 -36.49
CA PRO A 66 -4.38 -11.21 -36.69
C PRO A 66 -5.90 -10.94 -36.64
N SER A 67 -6.74 -11.96 -36.45
CA SER A 67 -8.20 -11.81 -36.46
C SER A 67 -8.82 -11.36 -35.13
N LEU A 68 -8.02 -11.05 -34.11
CA LEU A 68 -8.46 -10.65 -32.77
C LEU A 68 -8.37 -9.12 -32.56
N ASP A 69 -8.73 -8.36 -33.57
CA ASP A 69 -8.73 -6.88 -33.57
C ASP A 69 -9.59 -6.20 -32.46
N PRO A 70 -10.67 -6.81 -31.92
CA PRO A 70 -11.40 -6.23 -30.79
C PRO A 70 -10.60 -6.21 -29.47
N PHE A 71 -9.56 -7.03 -29.34
CA PHE A 71 -8.72 -7.15 -28.13
C PHE A 71 -7.72 -6.01 -27.93
N ASN A 72 -7.37 -5.26 -28.97
CA ASN A 72 -6.36 -4.21 -28.88
C ASN A 72 -6.72 -3.08 -27.88
N GLN A 73 -8.01 -2.75 -27.72
CA GLN A 73 -8.42 -1.76 -26.74
C GLN A 73 -8.30 -2.31 -25.29
N GLN A 74 -8.62 -3.60 -25.11
CA GLN A 74 -8.54 -4.23 -23.78
C GLN A 74 -7.09 -4.47 -23.33
N ILE A 75 -6.16 -4.74 -24.25
CA ILE A 75 -4.74 -4.95 -23.93
C ILE A 75 -4.12 -3.68 -23.33
N ASN A 76 -4.38 -2.52 -23.90
CA ASN A 76 -3.86 -1.27 -23.36
C ASN A 76 -4.39 -0.99 -21.94
N HIS A 77 -5.65 -1.33 -21.66
CA HIS A 77 -6.22 -1.26 -20.32
C HIS A 77 -5.63 -2.33 -19.38
N ALA A 78 -5.37 -3.55 -19.87
CA ALA A 78 -4.74 -4.61 -19.11
C ALA A 78 -3.29 -4.24 -18.72
N GLU A 79 -2.49 -3.70 -19.64
CA GLU A 79 -1.13 -3.21 -19.35
C GLU A 79 -1.12 -2.07 -18.31
N PHE A 80 -2.06 -1.13 -18.43
CA PHE A 80 -2.23 -0.07 -17.43
C PHE A 80 -2.65 -0.63 -16.07
N SER A 81 -3.56 -1.64 -16.05
CA SER A 81 -3.99 -2.32 -14.84
C SER A 81 -2.87 -3.11 -14.20
N VAL A 82 -2.03 -3.82 -14.99
CA VAL A 82 -0.80 -4.47 -14.48
C VAL A 82 0.09 -3.46 -13.79
N GLY A 83 0.36 -2.32 -14.41
CA GLY A 83 1.18 -1.26 -13.83
C GLY A 83 0.58 -0.72 -12.51
N SER A 84 -0.74 -0.59 -12.43
CA SER A 84 -1.44 -0.14 -11.23
C SER A 84 -1.41 -1.18 -10.11
N PHE A 85 -1.60 -2.47 -10.43
CA PHE A 85 -1.51 -3.56 -9.47
C PHE A 85 -0.07 -3.79 -8.99
N GLU A 86 0.92 -3.68 -9.88
CA GLU A 86 2.34 -3.72 -9.52
C GLU A 86 2.71 -2.58 -8.58
N LEU A 87 2.11 -1.39 -8.75
CA LEU A 87 2.27 -0.26 -7.86
C LEU A 87 1.63 -0.53 -6.50
N ALA A 88 0.41 -1.05 -6.46
CA ALA A 88 -0.28 -1.40 -5.22
C ALA A 88 0.49 -2.49 -4.45
N TYR A 89 1.07 -3.46 -5.15
CA TYR A 89 1.96 -4.47 -4.57
C TYR A 89 3.40 -3.98 -4.36
N ARG A 90 3.68 -2.69 -4.62
CA ARG A 90 5.01 -2.05 -4.47
C ARG A 90 6.13 -2.61 -5.34
N MET A 91 5.81 -3.25 -6.43
CA MET A 91 6.79 -3.67 -7.44
C MET A 91 7.23 -2.46 -8.29
N HIS A 92 7.73 -1.43 -7.65
CA HIS A 92 7.99 -0.13 -8.26
C HIS A 92 8.84 -0.15 -9.54
N GLN A 93 9.75 -1.12 -9.68
CA GLN A 93 10.57 -1.20 -10.90
C GLN A 93 9.78 -1.76 -12.08
N ARG A 94 8.88 -2.73 -11.85
CA ARG A 94 8.02 -3.28 -12.91
C ARG A 94 6.91 -2.30 -13.25
N ALA A 95 6.21 -1.80 -12.24
CA ALA A 95 5.20 -0.75 -12.42
C ALA A 95 5.74 0.44 -13.22
N GLY A 96 6.96 0.89 -12.91
CA GLY A 96 7.62 1.96 -13.66
C GLY A 96 7.89 1.63 -15.13
N ARG A 97 8.06 0.36 -15.52
CA ARG A 97 8.20 -0.06 -16.92
C ARG A 97 6.86 -0.09 -17.65
N ALA A 98 5.86 -0.73 -17.06
CA ALA A 98 4.50 -0.78 -17.61
C ALA A 98 3.92 0.63 -17.80
N ILE A 99 4.04 1.49 -16.79
CA ILE A 99 3.59 2.88 -16.86
C ILE A 99 4.37 3.69 -17.92
N ARG A 100 5.69 3.44 -18.10
CA ARG A 100 6.46 4.07 -19.18
C ARG A 100 5.98 3.63 -20.55
N ALA A 101 5.65 2.36 -20.73
CA ALA A 101 5.08 1.87 -21.99
C ALA A 101 3.77 2.59 -22.32
N VAL A 102 2.92 2.84 -21.34
CA VAL A 102 1.69 3.65 -21.48
C VAL A 102 2.02 5.11 -21.87
N LEU A 103 3.06 5.71 -21.26
CA LEU A 103 3.49 7.07 -21.60
C LEU A 103 4.00 7.23 -23.06
N GLU A 104 4.56 6.16 -23.61
CA GLU A 104 5.11 6.11 -24.98
C GLU A 104 4.06 5.64 -26.01
N SER A 105 2.89 5.18 -25.55
CA SER A 105 1.81 4.68 -26.40
C SER A 105 0.98 5.82 -27.04
N SER A 106 0.15 5.46 -28.02
CA SER A 106 -0.80 6.37 -28.68
C SER A 106 -2.12 6.59 -27.92
N LEU A 107 -2.18 6.20 -26.65
CA LEU A 107 -3.36 6.35 -25.80
C LEU A 107 -3.76 7.81 -25.57
N ASP A 108 -4.97 8.02 -25.08
CA ASP A 108 -5.51 9.33 -24.76
C ASP A 108 -4.59 10.11 -23.81
N GLN A 109 -4.55 11.44 -23.99
CA GLN A 109 -3.68 12.33 -23.21
C GLN A 109 -3.99 12.27 -21.72
N THR A 110 -5.25 12.09 -21.32
CA THR A 110 -5.69 11.98 -19.93
C THR A 110 -5.09 10.74 -19.25
N ILE A 111 -5.11 9.58 -19.93
CA ILE A 111 -4.51 8.33 -19.44
C ILE A 111 -2.99 8.46 -19.31
N ARG A 112 -2.35 9.10 -20.29
CA ARG A 112 -0.90 9.37 -20.23
C ARG A 112 -0.53 10.30 -19.08
N ASN A 113 -1.34 11.33 -18.82
CA ASN A 113 -1.15 12.25 -17.70
C ASN A 113 -1.31 11.53 -16.36
N GLU A 114 -2.31 10.67 -16.22
CA GLU A 114 -2.49 9.85 -15.02
C GLU A 114 -1.29 8.91 -14.80
N ALA A 115 -0.82 8.24 -15.85
CA ALA A 115 0.36 7.39 -15.77
C ALA A 115 1.60 8.19 -15.35
N ALA A 116 1.79 9.41 -15.87
CA ALA A 116 2.88 10.30 -15.48
C ALA A 116 2.79 10.67 -13.98
N TYR A 117 1.60 11.06 -13.50
CA TYR A 117 1.38 11.37 -12.09
C TYR A 117 1.70 10.17 -11.19
N ARG A 118 1.18 8.98 -11.51
CA ARG A 118 1.43 7.75 -10.73
C ARG A 118 2.92 7.40 -10.69
N LEU A 119 3.62 7.48 -11.83
CA LEU A 119 5.06 7.24 -11.90
C LEU A 119 5.86 8.26 -11.09
N ALA A 120 5.51 9.54 -11.18
CA ALA A 120 6.15 10.60 -10.41
C ALA A 120 5.94 10.40 -8.89
N LYS A 121 4.75 9.99 -8.48
CA LYS A 121 4.45 9.65 -7.07
C LYS A 121 5.34 8.51 -6.56
N ILE A 122 5.53 7.46 -7.36
CA ILE A 122 6.45 6.37 -7.04
C ILE A 122 7.89 6.88 -6.87
N LEU A 123 8.36 7.68 -7.82
CA LEU A 123 9.72 8.21 -7.79
C LEU A 123 9.95 9.13 -6.59
N TYR A 124 8.96 9.95 -6.25
CA TYR A 124 9.00 10.81 -5.06
C TYR A 124 9.05 9.98 -3.76
N GLN A 125 8.23 8.94 -3.66
CA GLN A 125 8.24 8.00 -2.53
C GLN A 125 9.58 7.26 -2.39
N LYS A 126 10.31 7.05 -3.51
CA LYS A 126 11.66 6.49 -3.52
C LYS A 126 12.77 7.51 -3.19
N ASN A 127 12.42 8.69 -2.73
CA ASN A 127 13.34 9.78 -2.48
C ASN A 127 14.17 10.19 -3.72
N GLN A 128 13.52 10.19 -4.89
CA GLN A 128 14.07 10.59 -6.19
C GLN A 128 13.32 11.82 -6.74
N PRO A 129 13.36 12.98 -6.06
CA PRO A 129 12.53 14.12 -6.43
C PRO A 129 12.89 14.71 -7.81
N VAL A 130 14.16 14.65 -8.23
CA VAL A 130 14.57 15.12 -9.55
C VAL A 130 13.94 14.29 -10.66
N ASN A 131 14.01 12.95 -10.55
CA ASN A 131 13.38 12.06 -11.51
C ASN A 131 11.85 12.21 -11.52
N ALA A 132 11.24 12.42 -10.34
CA ALA A 132 9.81 12.69 -10.23
C ALA A 132 9.43 13.98 -10.96
N LEU A 133 10.23 15.04 -10.84
CA LEU A 133 10.02 16.31 -11.55
C LEU A 133 10.07 16.13 -13.06
N ASP A 134 11.06 15.40 -13.57
CA ASP A 134 11.21 15.11 -15.01
C ASP A 134 9.97 14.43 -15.60
N ILE A 135 9.33 13.56 -14.82
CA ILE A 135 8.10 12.90 -15.25
C ILE A 135 6.89 13.83 -15.16
N LEU A 136 6.76 14.63 -14.09
CA LEU A 136 5.68 15.60 -13.95
C LEU A 136 5.69 16.65 -15.06
N LEU A 137 6.87 17.03 -15.55
CA LEU A 137 7.01 17.96 -16.66
C LEU A 137 6.54 17.39 -18.03
N LYS A 138 6.32 16.08 -18.13
CA LYS A 138 5.75 15.43 -19.31
C LYS A 138 4.22 15.53 -19.39
N ILE A 139 3.55 15.90 -18.32
CA ILE A 139 2.11 16.11 -18.27
C ILE A 139 1.76 17.32 -19.15
N LYS A 140 0.85 17.11 -20.11
CA LYS A 140 0.41 18.14 -21.08
C LYS A 140 -1.12 18.21 -21.09
N GLY A 141 -1.65 19.44 -21.12
CA GLY A 141 -3.11 19.63 -21.13
C GLY A 141 -3.76 19.29 -19.80
N ASP A 142 -5.03 18.94 -19.83
CA ASP A 142 -5.84 18.74 -18.65
C ASP A 142 -5.60 17.38 -17.99
N MET A 143 -5.64 17.38 -16.68
CA MET A 143 -5.65 16.19 -15.85
C MET A 143 -7.11 15.80 -15.57
N ALA A 144 -7.36 14.52 -15.30
CA ALA A 144 -8.64 14.09 -14.78
C ALA A 144 -9.00 14.88 -13.49
N GLU A 145 -10.25 15.34 -13.39
CA GLU A 145 -10.66 16.33 -12.37
C GLU A 145 -10.42 15.84 -10.94
N ASP A 146 -10.61 14.55 -10.69
CA ASP A 146 -10.36 13.87 -9.41
C ASP A 146 -8.88 13.84 -9.01
N LEU A 147 -7.95 13.89 -9.98
CA LEU A 147 -6.50 13.83 -9.77
C LEU A 147 -5.80 15.19 -9.88
N ARG A 148 -6.49 16.23 -10.36
CA ARG A 148 -5.92 17.56 -10.58
C ARG A 148 -5.25 18.14 -9.32
N VAL A 149 -5.96 18.11 -8.20
CA VAL A 149 -5.46 18.65 -6.93
C VAL A 149 -4.29 17.80 -6.41
N ASP A 150 -4.37 16.48 -6.54
CA ASP A 150 -3.32 15.54 -6.13
C ASP A 150 -2.03 15.76 -6.90
N GLU A 151 -2.13 15.99 -8.19
CA GLU A 151 -1.00 16.24 -9.08
C GLU A 151 -0.32 17.55 -8.72
N ILE A 152 -1.07 18.66 -8.60
CA ILE A 152 -0.54 19.98 -8.24
C ILE A 152 0.14 19.91 -6.87
N TYR A 153 -0.49 19.22 -5.91
CA TYR A 153 0.06 19.07 -4.57
C TYR A 153 1.36 18.26 -4.57
N LEU A 154 1.41 17.14 -5.30
CA LEU A 154 2.64 16.35 -5.47
C LEU A 154 3.74 17.16 -6.14
N ARG A 155 3.42 17.87 -7.20
CA ARG A 155 4.38 18.72 -7.94
C ARG A 155 4.96 19.81 -7.06
N ALA A 156 4.13 20.43 -6.22
CA ALA A 156 4.59 21.41 -5.24
C ALA A 156 5.54 20.79 -4.20
N GLN A 157 5.23 19.60 -3.68
CA GLN A 157 6.11 18.87 -2.76
C GLN A 157 7.46 18.52 -3.42
N VAL A 158 7.44 18.11 -4.68
CA VAL A 158 8.65 17.83 -5.45
C VAL A 158 9.49 19.11 -5.61
N TYR A 159 8.87 20.27 -5.95
CA TYR A 159 9.58 21.54 -6.03
C TYR A 159 10.17 21.99 -4.68
N ILE A 160 9.48 21.78 -3.56
CA ILE A 160 10.06 22.02 -2.22
C ILE A 160 11.28 21.14 -2.01
N SER A 161 11.23 19.88 -2.39
CA SER A 161 12.33 18.93 -2.22
C SER A 161 13.52 19.20 -3.16
N THR A 162 13.28 19.82 -4.31
CA THR A 162 14.33 20.22 -5.28
C THR A 162 14.83 21.64 -5.05
N GLY A 163 14.24 22.41 -4.13
CA GLY A 163 14.66 23.77 -3.78
C GLY A 163 14.06 24.88 -4.64
N ASP A 164 13.12 24.58 -5.52
CA ASP A 164 12.44 25.59 -6.36
C ASP A 164 11.19 26.12 -5.63
N PHE A 165 11.43 26.87 -4.55
CA PHE A 165 10.37 27.33 -3.64
C PHE A 165 9.38 28.29 -4.31
N ASN A 166 9.81 29.08 -5.31
CA ASN A 166 8.92 30.01 -6.01
C ASN A 166 7.80 29.27 -6.75
N LYS A 167 8.16 28.24 -7.53
CA LYS A 167 7.16 27.42 -8.24
C LYS A 167 6.25 26.64 -7.27
N ALA A 168 6.83 26.13 -6.19
CA ALA A 168 6.04 25.46 -5.14
C ALA A 168 4.99 26.43 -4.54
N ILE A 169 5.36 27.67 -4.26
CA ILE A 169 4.46 28.70 -3.71
C ILE A 169 3.33 29.03 -4.71
N GLU A 170 3.64 29.18 -6.00
CA GLU A 170 2.63 29.44 -7.04
C GLU A 170 1.61 28.31 -7.11
N LEU A 171 2.06 27.07 -7.18
CA LEU A 171 1.22 25.89 -7.24
C LEU A 171 0.35 25.72 -5.99
N LEU A 172 0.93 25.85 -4.80
CA LEU A 172 0.17 25.72 -3.55
C LEU A 172 -0.88 26.81 -3.40
N LYS A 173 -0.62 28.04 -3.88
CA LYS A 173 -1.61 29.10 -3.89
C LYS A 173 -2.77 28.83 -4.85
N SER A 174 -2.53 28.15 -5.97
CA SER A 174 -3.60 27.80 -6.92
C SER A 174 -4.63 26.82 -6.35
N ILE A 175 -4.24 26.06 -5.31
CA ILE A 175 -5.09 25.08 -4.62
C ILE A 175 -5.33 25.42 -3.12
N GLU A 176 -5.05 26.67 -2.69
CA GLU A 176 -5.14 27.06 -1.27
C GLU A 176 -6.55 26.85 -0.68
N ASN A 177 -7.60 26.93 -1.50
CA ASN A 177 -8.99 26.81 -1.08
C ASN A 177 -9.60 25.42 -1.26
N GLU A 178 -8.80 24.42 -1.60
CA GLU A 178 -9.28 23.04 -1.81
C GLU A 178 -9.38 22.29 -0.48
N ASP A 179 -10.55 21.75 -0.19
CA ASP A 179 -10.84 21.06 1.09
C ASP A 179 -10.10 19.72 1.24
N LYS A 180 -9.71 19.09 0.11
CA LYS A 180 -9.10 17.75 0.07
C LYS A 180 -7.86 17.61 0.96
N TYR A 181 -7.08 18.70 1.09
CA TYR A 181 -5.84 18.72 1.87
C TYR A 181 -5.86 19.84 2.92
N GLU A 182 -6.96 19.97 3.67
CA GLU A 182 -7.13 20.99 4.71
C GLU A 182 -5.90 21.08 5.63
N GLY A 183 -5.30 22.25 5.70
CA GLY A 183 -4.14 22.54 6.53
C GLY A 183 -2.80 22.06 5.97
N TYR A 184 -2.72 20.96 5.20
CA TYR A 184 -1.47 20.46 4.62
C TYR A 184 -0.92 21.41 3.54
N ILE A 185 -1.80 21.96 2.71
CA ILE A 185 -1.44 22.96 1.69
C ILE A 185 -0.86 24.19 2.37
N LEU A 186 -1.55 24.75 3.35
CA LEU A 186 -1.10 25.93 4.11
C LEU A 186 0.20 25.65 4.87
N TYR A 187 0.38 24.45 5.43
CA TYR A 187 1.60 24.07 6.11
C TYR A 187 2.79 24.07 5.13
N ASN A 188 2.66 23.41 3.99
CA ASN A 188 3.71 23.37 2.98
C ASN A 188 3.96 24.73 2.36
N LEU A 189 2.93 25.56 2.17
CA LEU A 189 3.06 26.96 1.75
C LEU A 189 3.87 27.78 2.77
N GLY A 190 3.59 27.58 4.06
CA GLY A 190 4.34 28.21 5.13
C GLY A 190 5.82 27.83 5.14
N ILE A 191 6.12 26.54 5.00
CA ILE A 191 7.50 26.02 4.91
C ILE A 191 8.18 26.57 3.65
N ALA A 192 7.53 26.53 2.49
CA ALA A 192 8.07 27.05 1.23
C ALA A 192 8.41 28.53 1.33
N HIS A 193 7.56 29.37 1.95
CA HIS A 193 7.83 30.78 2.18
C HIS A 193 9.02 31.00 3.12
N ILE A 194 9.16 30.21 4.20
CA ILE A 194 10.31 30.31 5.12
C ILE A 194 11.61 29.96 4.38
N GLN A 195 11.60 28.88 3.59
CA GLN A 195 12.78 28.45 2.82
C GLN A 195 13.13 29.45 1.70
N ASN A 196 12.14 30.17 1.19
CA ASN A 196 12.31 31.23 0.21
C ASN A 196 12.69 32.60 0.82
N ALA A 197 13.11 32.61 2.09
CA ALA A 197 13.45 33.83 2.83
C ALA A 197 12.28 34.84 3.01
N GLU A 198 11.06 34.43 2.76
CA GLU A 198 9.83 35.22 2.97
C GLU A 198 9.23 34.95 4.36
N GLU A 199 10.02 35.14 5.42
CA GLU A 199 9.70 34.70 6.79
C GLU A 199 8.32 35.17 7.29
N LYS A 200 7.98 36.42 7.05
CA LYS A 200 6.69 37.00 7.48
C LYS A 200 5.49 36.27 6.88
N LYS A 201 5.54 35.92 5.60
CA LYS A 201 4.46 35.19 4.91
C LYS A 201 4.40 33.75 5.42
N GLY A 202 5.56 33.13 5.60
CA GLY A 202 5.65 31.77 6.14
C GLY A 202 5.08 31.65 7.57
N ILE A 203 5.42 32.57 8.45
CA ILE A 203 4.85 32.65 9.81
C ILE A 203 3.35 32.85 9.74
N ALA A 204 2.83 33.74 8.89
CA ALA A 204 1.39 33.97 8.74
C ALA A 204 0.64 32.71 8.25
N ALA A 205 1.21 31.97 7.31
CA ALA A 205 0.62 30.72 6.81
C ALA A 205 0.61 29.65 7.90
N LEU A 206 1.72 29.43 8.59
CA LEU A 206 1.80 28.46 9.70
C LEU A 206 0.90 28.85 10.89
N ASP A 207 0.73 30.16 11.18
CA ASP A 207 -0.18 30.62 12.24
C ASP A 207 -1.66 30.32 11.89
N LYS A 208 -2.06 30.42 10.61
CA LYS A 208 -3.36 29.96 10.14
C LYS A 208 -3.53 28.46 10.45
N VAL A 209 -2.57 27.62 10.08
CA VAL A 209 -2.58 26.17 10.39
C VAL A 209 -2.65 25.94 11.90
N GLY A 210 -1.88 26.69 12.68
CA GLY A 210 -1.87 26.62 14.15
C GLY A 210 -3.18 26.93 14.83
N LYS A 211 -4.15 27.52 14.10
CA LYS A 211 -5.49 27.89 14.59
C LYS A 211 -6.61 27.00 14.04
N ILE A 212 -6.33 26.09 13.11
CA ILE A 212 -7.36 25.22 12.50
C ILE A 212 -8.12 24.47 13.59
N SER A 213 -9.45 24.39 13.41
CA SER A 213 -10.34 23.58 14.21
C SER A 213 -10.80 22.38 13.37
N SER A 214 -10.40 21.18 13.73
CA SER A 214 -10.75 19.95 13.03
C SER A 214 -10.99 18.81 14.00
N SER A 215 -11.75 17.81 13.61
CA SER A 215 -11.92 16.56 14.35
C SER A 215 -10.92 15.49 13.91
N ASP A 216 -10.26 15.68 12.76
CA ASP A 216 -9.27 14.75 12.24
C ASP A 216 -7.97 14.78 13.05
N LYS A 217 -7.51 13.60 13.46
CA LYS A 217 -6.31 13.46 14.29
C LYS A 217 -5.03 13.88 13.56
N GLY A 218 -4.98 13.70 12.23
CA GLY A 218 -3.84 14.08 11.39
C GLY A 218 -3.73 15.60 11.30
N VAL A 219 -4.86 16.28 11.02
CA VAL A 219 -4.93 17.75 10.96
C VAL A 219 -4.62 18.36 12.33
N LEU A 220 -5.11 17.76 13.41
CA LEU A 220 -4.77 18.20 14.77
C LEU A 220 -3.28 18.01 15.10
N ALA A 221 -2.65 16.93 14.62
CA ALA A 221 -1.21 16.75 14.78
C ALA A 221 -0.41 17.77 13.93
N LEU A 222 -0.90 18.09 12.74
CA LEU A 222 -0.30 19.12 11.88
C LEU A 222 -0.38 20.51 12.53
N LYS A 223 -1.53 20.85 13.14
CA LYS A 223 -1.71 22.05 13.95
C LYS A 223 -0.67 22.15 15.08
N ASP A 224 -0.52 21.06 15.84
CA ASP A 224 0.49 21.03 16.92
C ASP A 224 1.91 21.19 16.37
N LYS A 225 2.22 20.56 15.23
CA LYS A 225 3.53 20.68 14.55
C LYS A 225 3.78 22.11 14.07
N ALA A 226 2.78 22.77 13.49
CA ALA A 226 2.89 24.17 13.05
C ALA A 226 3.18 25.11 14.25
N ASN A 227 2.42 24.98 15.34
CA ASN A 227 2.65 25.76 16.55
C ASN A 227 4.02 25.49 17.17
N LEU A 228 4.48 24.23 17.21
CA LEU A 228 5.81 23.87 17.69
C LEU A 228 6.93 24.49 16.82
N THR A 229 6.77 24.44 15.50
CA THR A 229 7.73 25.03 14.55
C THR A 229 7.82 26.55 14.74
N LEU A 230 6.67 27.22 14.86
CA LEU A 230 6.62 28.67 15.13
C LEU A 230 7.25 29.01 16.47
N ALA A 231 6.93 28.24 17.52
CA ALA A 231 7.48 28.45 18.85
C ALA A 231 9.02 28.36 18.90
N ASN A 232 9.57 27.30 18.27
CA ASN A 232 11.02 27.12 18.16
C ASN A 232 11.65 28.28 17.37
N ARG A 233 11.07 28.68 16.26
CA ARG A 233 11.57 29.79 15.46
C ARG A 233 11.56 31.11 16.20
N MET A 234 10.48 31.37 16.97
CA MET A 234 10.44 32.58 17.83
C MET A 234 11.49 32.54 18.93
N LEU A 235 11.78 31.38 19.49
CA LEU A 235 12.81 31.21 20.51
C LEU A 235 14.24 31.46 19.94
N GLU A 236 14.49 30.89 18.73
CA GLU A 236 15.73 31.11 17.99
C GLU A 236 15.92 32.60 17.63
N ASN A 237 14.87 33.30 17.27
CA ASN A 237 14.85 34.70 16.91
C ASN A 237 14.90 35.65 18.17
N GLY A 238 15.07 35.10 19.37
CA GLY A 238 15.17 35.90 20.60
C GLY A 238 13.84 36.52 21.06
N SER A 239 12.69 35.92 20.69
CA SER A 239 11.34 36.37 21.06
C SER A 239 10.63 35.35 21.96
N PRO A 240 11.10 35.11 23.20
CA PRO A 240 10.61 34.04 24.06
C PRO A 240 9.16 34.22 24.52
N GLU A 241 8.65 35.46 24.61
CA GLU A 241 7.23 35.70 24.92
C GLU A 241 6.30 35.16 23.82
N LEU A 242 6.64 35.42 22.57
CA LEU A 242 5.89 34.88 21.43
C LEU A 242 6.03 33.35 21.35
N ALA A 243 7.24 32.82 21.55
CA ALA A 243 7.48 31.38 21.61
C ALA A 243 6.58 30.70 22.64
N LYS A 244 6.47 31.26 23.83
CA LYS A 244 5.58 30.74 24.88
C LYS A 244 4.12 30.71 24.48
N GLN A 245 3.64 31.76 23.77
CA GLN A 245 2.27 31.77 23.27
C GLN A 245 2.01 30.61 22.28
N TYR A 246 2.93 30.35 21.35
CA TYR A 246 2.82 29.24 20.41
C TYR A 246 2.95 27.88 21.12
N PHE A 247 3.89 27.69 22.06
CA PHE A 247 3.95 26.45 22.85
C PHE A 247 2.65 26.16 23.60
N SER A 248 1.96 27.18 24.13
CA SER A 248 0.70 27.00 24.84
C SER A 248 -0.47 26.53 23.97
N ARG A 249 -0.38 26.69 22.65
CA ARG A 249 -1.39 26.22 21.69
C ARG A 249 -1.23 24.73 21.34
N VAL A 250 -0.10 24.11 21.68
CA VAL A 250 0.15 22.67 21.44
C VAL A 250 -0.62 21.86 22.48
N ARG A 251 -1.36 20.86 22.01
CA ARG A 251 -2.18 19.99 22.87
C ARG A 251 -1.30 19.12 23.78
N LEU A 252 -1.66 19.00 25.04
CA LEU A 252 -0.92 18.19 26.02
C LEU A 252 -1.00 16.68 25.76
N ASN A 253 -2.02 16.23 25.01
CA ASN A 253 -2.22 14.82 24.65
C ASN A 253 -1.80 14.52 23.20
N GLY A 254 -1.15 15.48 22.53
CA GLY A 254 -0.68 15.33 21.16
C GLY A 254 0.74 14.73 21.07
N PRO A 255 1.16 14.31 19.87
CA PRO A 255 2.47 13.71 19.66
C PRO A 255 3.65 14.67 19.94
N PHE A 256 3.40 15.97 19.92
CA PHE A 256 4.40 17.02 20.13
C PHE A 256 4.40 17.63 21.54
N ALA A 257 3.55 17.13 22.45
CA ALA A 257 3.36 17.66 23.78
C ALA A 257 4.66 17.75 24.59
N ASN A 258 5.48 16.70 24.57
CA ASN A 258 6.72 16.66 25.35
C ASN A 258 7.72 17.72 24.87
N ARG A 259 7.87 17.88 23.55
CA ARG A 259 8.75 18.92 22.98
C ARG A 259 8.24 20.33 23.29
N ALA A 260 6.91 20.53 23.28
CA ALA A 260 6.31 21.83 23.61
C ALA A 260 6.47 22.17 25.09
N LEU A 261 6.31 21.21 26.00
CA LEU A 261 6.53 21.40 27.43
C LEU A 261 8.02 21.74 27.71
N LEU A 262 8.95 21.02 27.07
CA LEU A 262 10.39 21.31 27.20
C LEU A 262 10.71 22.72 26.71
N GLY A 263 10.29 23.07 25.48
CA GLY A 263 10.51 24.38 24.88
C GLY A 263 9.84 25.52 25.67
N SER A 264 8.65 25.30 26.22
CA SER A 264 7.97 26.27 27.11
C SER A 264 8.78 26.57 28.38
N GLY A 265 9.43 25.54 28.92
CA GLY A 265 10.39 25.73 30.05
C GLY A 265 11.58 26.59 29.65
N TRP A 266 12.23 26.27 28.52
CA TRP A 266 13.35 27.05 28.02
C TRP A 266 12.98 28.49 27.65
N ALA A 267 11.77 28.71 27.10
CA ALA A 267 11.27 30.07 26.86
C ALA A 267 11.15 30.88 28.17
N ASN A 268 10.68 30.24 29.26
CA ASN A 268 10.65 30.90 30.57
C ASN A 268 12.06 31.16 31.14
N VAL A 269 13.03 30.27 30.88
CA VAL A 269 14.44 30.49 31.27
C VAL A 269 15.03 31.67 30.52
N SER A 270 14.80 31.80 29.22
CA SER A 270 15.24 32.94 28.42
C SER A 270 14.69 34.29 28.92
N LEU A 271 13.54 34.25 29.61
CA LEU A 271 12.93 35.39 30.29
C LEU A 271 13.45 35.63 31.75
N GLY A 272 14.40 34.81 32.22
CA GLY A 272 14.85 34.83 33.63
C GLY A 272 13.84 34.27 34.64
N ASN A 273 12.69 33.69 34.17
CA ASN A 273 11.63 33.22 35.02
C ASN A 273 11.79 31.73 35.41
N PHE A 274 12.88 31.38 36.13
CA PHE A 274 13.20 30.01 36.51
C PHE A 274 12.10 29.29 37.29
N LYS A 275 11.36 29.99 38.18
CA LYS A 275 10.22 29.41 38.88
C LYS A 275 9.10 28.96 37.94
N LYS A 276 8.82 29.76 36.90
CA LYS A 276 7.80 29.43 35.90
C LYS A 276 8.26 28.33 34.95
N ALA A 277 9.56 28.18 34.69
CA ALA A 277 10.12 27.10 33.88
C ALA A 277 9.94 25.73 34.54
N LEU A 278 9.96 25.65 35.87
CA LEU A 278 9.71 24.40 36.60
C LEU A 278 8.33 23.82 36.39
N VAL A 279 7.30 24.62 36.04
CA VAL A 279 5.92 24.14 35.90
C VAL A 279 5.79 23.14 34.74
N PRO A 280 6.08 23.50 33.48
CA PRO A 280 6.02 22.56 32.37
C PRO A 280 7.00 21.40 32.51
N TRP A 281 8.20 21.62 33.09
CA TRP A 281 9.19 20.58 33.28
C TRP A 281 8.82 19.55 34.36
N ARG A 282 8.06 19.92 35.39
CA ARG A 282 7.49 18.97 36.34
C ARG A 282 6.45 18.04 35.69
N ILE A 283 5.56 18.61 34.90
CA ILE A 283 4.60 17.82 34.11
C ILE A 283 5.34 16.84 33.19
N LEU A 284 6.47 17.28 32.62
CA LEU A 284 7.29 16.45 31.76
C LEU A 284 8.02 15.36 32.53
N HIS A 285 8.50 15.64 33.74
CA HIS A 285 9.19 14.67 34.60
C HIS A 285 8.30 13.49 35.06
N GLU A 286 7.00 13.70 35.12
CA GLU A 286 6.01 12.63 35.44
C GLU A 286 5.77 11.66 34.26
N ARG A 287 6.32 11.96 33.07
CA ARG A 287 6.18 11.13 31.87
C ARG A 287 7.33 10.13 31.75
N GLY A 288 7.14 9.14 30.85
CA GLY A 288 8.12 8.05 30.70
C GLY A 288 9.52 8.50 30.31
N VAL A 289 10.55 8.03 30.98
CA VAL A 289 11.97 8.37 30.81
C VAL A 289 12.53 8.02 29.44
N THR A 290 11.85 7.18 28.68
CA THR A 290 12.26 6.78 27.31
C THR A 290 12.17 7.92 26.27
N ASN A 291 11.52 9.04 26.59
CA ASN A 291 11.38 10.18 25.71
C ASN A 291 12.53 11.19 25.90
N GLU A 292 13.17 11.60 24.82
CA GLU A 292 14.32 12.52 24.83
C GLU A 292 14.03 13.85 25.55
N ALA A 293 12.83 14.42 25.34
CA ALA A 293 12.48 15.67 26.01
C ALA A 293 12.30 15.49 27.53
N VAL A 294 11.89 14.29 27.98
CA VAL A 294 11.83 13.95 29.40
C VAL A 294 13.26 13.85 29.97
N GLN A 295 14.17 13.18 29.26
CA GLN A 295 15.56 13.03 29.63
C GLN A 295 16.25 14.37 29.75
N GLU A 296 16.05 15.28 28.79
CA GLU A 296 16.60 16.66 28.88
C GLU A 296 16.00 17.43 30.05
N SER A 297 14.71 17.24 30.36
CA SER A 297 14.08 17.90 31.52
C SER A 297 14.70 17.50 32.85
N MET A 298 15.29 16.28 32.94
CA MET A 298 15.96 15.80 34.15
C MET A 298 17.27 16.59 34.44
N LEU A 299 17.87 17.21 33.42
CA LEU A 299 18.95 18.15 33.57
C LEU A 299 18.44 19.59 33.75
N ALA A 300 17.37 19.95 33.07
CA ALA A 300 16.81 21.30 33.09
C ALA A 300 16.20 21.69 34.45
N VAL A 301 15.51 20.75 35.12
CA VAL A 301 14.91 20.98 36.45
C VAL A 301 15.95 21.32 37.49
N PRO A 302 17.03 20.52 37.73
CA PRO A 302 18.05 20.86 38.72
C PRO A 302 18.83 22.10 38.29
N TYR A 303 19.03 22.37 37.01
CA TYR A 303 19.59 23.62 36.54
C TYR A 303 18.78 24.83 37.04
N ALA A 304 17.44 24.78 36.88
CA ALA A 304 16.58 25.87 37.39
C ALA A 304 16.64 25.99 38.92
N TYR A 305 16.75 24.87 39.65
CA TYR A 305 16.98 24.94 41.11
C TYR A 305 18.29 25.63 41.48
N GLY A 306 19.35 25.31 40.73
CA GLY A 306 20.67 26.00 40.93
C GLY A 306 20.58 27.50 40.72
N GLN A 307 19.89 27.96 39.66
CA GLN A 307 19.66 29.37 39.38
C GLN A 307 18.79 30.08 40.45
N LEU A 308 17.92 29.31 41.11
CA LEU A 308 17.13 29.80 42.23
C LEU A 308 17.85 29.71 43.60
N ASN A 309 19.11 29.34 43.61
CA ASN A 309 19.93 29.12 44.80
C ASN A 309 19.42 27.97 45.70
N TYR A 310 18.67 26.99 45.15
CA TYR A 310 18.28 25.78 45.86
C TYR A 310 19.26 24.65 45.60
N PHE A 311 20.55 24.85 45.95
CA PHE A 311 21.64 23.95 45.55
C PHE A 311 21.52 22.55 46.10
N GLY A 312 20.99 22.34 47.32
CA GLY A 312 20.72 20.99 47.86
C GLY A 312 19.66 20.23 47.06
N GLN A 313 18.58 20.91 46.60
CA GLN A 313 17.55 20.31 45.77
C GLN A 313 18.12 20.02 44.36
N ALA A 314 18.97 20.90 43.84
CA ALA A 314 19.66 20.67 42.57
C ALA A 314 20.56 19.46 42.63
N ALA A 315 21.38 19.30 43.68
CA ALA A 315 22.23 18.14 43.86
C ALA A 315 21.45 16.82 43.94
N LEU A 316 20.40 16.78 44.76
CA LEU A 316 19.52 15.59 44.84
C LEU A 316 18.86 15.24 43.50
N ALA A 317 18.41 16.23 42.74
CA ALA A 317 17.79 16.02 41.46
C ALA A 317 18.79 15.56 40.38
N TYR A 318 20.02 16.09 40.36
CA TYR A 318 21.09 15.58 39.50
C TYR A 318 21.49 14.15 39.83
N GLY A 319 21.58 13.78 41.14
CA GLY A 319 21.82 12.40 41.57
C GLY A 319 20.78 11.45 41.01
N LYS A 320 19.47 11.74 41.16
CA LYS A 320 18.39 10.96 40.59
C LYS A 320 18.44 10.89 39.07
N ALA A 321 18.78 11.99 38.38
CA ALA A 321 18.93 12.01 36.95
C ALA A 321 20.07 11.08 36.50
N MET A 322 21.19 11.08 37.18
CA MET A 322 22.35 10.20 36.92
C MET A 322 21.96 8.71 37.04
N ASP A 323 21.24 8.35 38.12
CA ASP A 323 20.75 6.97 38.32
C ASP A 323 19.77 6.56 37.24
N ASN A 324 18.84 7.44 36.88
CA ASN A 324 17.88 7.18 35.80
C ASN A 324 18.58 7.01 34.45
N PHE A 325 19.57 7.83 34.13
CA PHE A 325 20.35 7.70 32.89
C PHE A 325 21.15 6.39 32.86
N GLY A 326 21.75 5.98 33.98
CA GLY A 326 22.44 4.70 34.08
C GLY A 326 21.51 3.53 33.78
N ASN A 327 20.34 3.47 34.45
CA ASN A 327 19.33 2.43 34.23
C ASN A 327 18.83 2.40 32.78
N GLU A 328 18.67 3.56 32.13
CA GLU A 328 18.24 3.62 30.73
C GLU A 328 19.36 3.23 29.75
N ILE A 329 20.62 3.52 30.06
CA ILE A 329 21.78 3.04 29.30
C ILE A 329 21.84 1.51 29.32
N ASP A 330 21.72 0.91 30.48
CA ASP A 330 21.67 -0.58 30.62
C ASP A 330 20.54 -1.20 29.80
N ARG A 331 19.35 -0.58 29.83
CA ARG A 331 18.19 -1.04 29.01
C ARG A 331 18.46 -0.90 27.52
N LEU A 332 19.10 0.19 27.08
CA LEU A 332 19.46 0.38 25.68
C LEU A 332 20.49 -0.65 25.21
N GLU A 333 21.45 -1.01 26.05
CA GLU A 333 22.42 -2.07 25.75
C GLU A 333 21.76 -3.43 25.59
N MET A 334 20.82 -3.79 26.49
CA MET A 334 20.01 -4.99 26.33
C MET A 334 19.18 -4.97 25.05
N SER A 335 18.60 -3.82 24.70
CA SER A 335 17.83 -3.63 23.48
C SER A 335 18.70 -3.77 22.21
N ILE A 336 19.91 -3.21 22.22
CA ILE A 336 20.87 -3.36 21.12
C ILE A 336 21.24 -4.85 20.92
N LYS A 337 21.46 -5.57 22.02
CA LYS A 337 21.74 -7.00 21.97
C LYS A 337 20.57 -7.78 21.37
N SER A 338 19.35 -7.53 21.84
CA SER A 338 18.12 -8.15 21.32
C SER A 338 17.93 -7.93 19.81
N VAL A 339 18.17 -6.69 19.34
CA VAL A 339 18.10 -6.35 17.92
C VAL A 339 19.14 -7.11 17.10
N ARG A 340 20.39 -7.20 17.59
CA ARG A 340 21.49 -7.95 16.93
C ARG A 340 21.25 -9.45 16.89
N GLU A 341 20.53 -10.01 17.86
CA GLU A 341 20.10 -11.42 17.89
C GLU A 341 18.92 -11.71 16.96
N GLY A 342 18.39 -10.70 16.25
CA GLY A 342 17.29 -10.82 15.27
C GLY A 342 15.90 -10.97 15.89
N MET A 343 15.76 -10.89 17.20
CA MET A 343 14.47 -11.01 17.91
C MET A 343 13.49 -9.90 17.52
N PHE A 344 14.00 -8.71 17.27
CA PHE A 344 13.23 -7.53 16.90
C PHE A 344 12.48 -7.70 15.57
N ILE A 345 13.16 -8.11 14.49
CA ILE A 345 12.55 -8.29 13.17
C ILE A 345 11.49 -9.39 13.24
N LYS A 346 11.83 -10.50 13.91
CA LYS A 346 10.92 -11.62 14.09
C LYS A 346 9.65 -11.19 14.86
N ALA A 347 9.80 -10.42 15.94
CA ALA A 347 8.66 -9.94 16.73
C ALA A 347 7.75 -8.97 15.95
N ILE A 348 8.30 -8.19 15.02
CA ILE A 348 7.49 -7.28 14.16
C ILE A 348 6.74 -8.06 13.09
N VAL A 349 7.38 -9.08 12.51
CA VAL A 349 6.82 -9.84 11.38
C VAL A 349 5.81 -10.88 11.86
N ASP A 350 6.11 -11.66 12.91
CA ASP A 350 5.24 -12.75 13.40
C ASP A 350 3.88 -12.25 13.90
N LYS A 351 3.79 -11.07 14.52
CA LYS A 351 2.53 -10.52 15.03
C LYS A 351 1.58 -9.95 13.96
N GLU A 352 2.06 -9.75 12.75
CA GLU A 352 1.26 -9.21 11.65
C GLU A 352 0.72 -10.29 10.70
N GLY A 353 0.95 -11.57 10.98
CA GLY A 353 0.40 -12.70 10.23
C GLY A 353 -1.13 -12.85 10.31
N GLU A 354 -1.81 -12.12 11.18
CA GLU A 354 -3.26 -11.94 11.16
C GLU A 354 -3.60 -10.79 10.19
N ARG A 355 -4.30 -11.15 9.12
CA ARG A 355 -4.75 -10.35 7.98
C ARG A 355 -5.52 -9.08 8.37
N ASP A 356 -4.87 -8.08 8.93
CA ASP A 356 -5.55 -6.82 9.25
C ASP A 356 -4.95 -5.65 8.46
N LYS A 357 -5.77 -5.12 7.55
CA LYS A 357 -5.45 -4.07 6.59
C LYS A 357 -5.07 -2.71 7.22
N ASN A 358 -5.21 -2.58 8.53
CA ASN A 358 -4.95 -1.35 9.29
C ASN A 358 -3.75 -1.49 10.23
N TRP A 359 -2.57 -1.81 9.70
CA TRP A 359 -1.35 -1.89 10.49
C TRP A 359 -1.05 -0.63 11.33
N LEU A 360 -1.43 0.57 10.86
CA LEU A 360 -1.39 1.80 11.63
C LEU A 360 -2.30 1.78 12.87
N HIS A 361 -3.38 0.98 12.83
CA HIS A 361 -4.27 0.76 13.97
C HIS A 361 -3.69 -0.27 14.93
N ASN A 362 -2.94 -1.24 14.43
CA ASN A 362 -2.29 -2.31 15.17
C ASN A 362 -0.99 -1.88 15.87
N LEU A 363 -0.46 -0.69 15.59
CA LEU A 363 0.54 -0.05 16.46
C LEU A 363 0.06 0.14 17.90
N ARG A 364 -1.24 -0.03 18.19
CA ARG A 364 -1.79 -0.10 19.55
C ARG A 364 -1.49 -1.44 20.25
N ASN A 365 -1.38 -2.54 19.50
CA ASN A 365 -1.04 -3.88 20.03
C ASN A 365 0.45 -4.20 19.78
N ARG A 366 1.31 -3.33 20.26
CA ARG A 366 2.78 -3.44 20.06
C ARG A 366 3.32 -4.73 20.66
N PRO A 367 4.34 -5.35 20.04
CA PRO A 367 5.19 -6.27 20.76
C PRO A 367 5.77 -5.49 21.97
N GLU A 368 5.56 -6.00 23.16
CA GLU A 368 6.18 -5.43 24.38
C GLU A 368 7.67 -5.80 24.43
N THR A 369 8.37 -5.61 23.32
CA THR A 369 9.82 -5.75 23.31
C THR A 369 10.45 -4.45 23.85
N PRO A 370 11.50 -4.54 24.65
CA PRO A 370 12.13 -3.37 25.30
C PRO A 370 12.52 -2.28 24.29
N GLU A 371 13.00 -2.69 23.13
CA GLU A 371 13.49 -1.82 22.05
C GLU A 371 12.38 -1.00 21.38
N THR A 372 11.14 -1.52 21.29
CA THR A 372 10.04 -0.88 20.56
C THR A 372 9.76 0.55 21.05
N ARG A 373 9.92 0.79 22.34
CA ARG A 373 9.69 2.12 22.94
C ARG A 373 10.70 3.15 22.48
N TYR A 374 11.95 2.75 22.27
CA TYR A 374 13.04 3.65 21.90
C TYR A 374 13.06 3.97 20.40
N ILE A 375 12.69 3.02 19.57
CA ILE A 375 12.77 3.16 18.11
C ILE A 375 11.44 3.60 17.46
N MET A 376 10.44 4.03 18.27
CA MET A 376 9.17 4.51 17.75
C MET A 376 9.28 5.65 16.73
N SER A 377 10.17 6.61 16.97
CA SER A 377 10.43 7.71 16.05
C SER A 377 11.08 7.22 14.74
N LEU A 378 11.98 6.24 14.84
CA LEU A 378 12.59 5.57 13.70
C LEU A 378 11.54 4.76 12.94
N MET A 379 10.70 4.00 13.64
CA MET A 379 9.60 3.24 13.01
C MET A 379 8.61 4.14 12.27
N ALA A 380 8.45 5.39 12.69
CA ALA A 380 7.63 6.37 11.99
C ALA A 380 8.35 7.02 10.80
N SER A 381 9.65 6.79 10.61
CA SER A 381 10.40 7.34 9.48
C SER A 381 10.06 6.60 8.17
N ASN A 382 10.08 7.34 7.06
CA ASN A 382 9.77 6.77 5.74
C ASN A 382 10.74 5.65 5.36
N ASP A 383 12.03 5.82 5.61
CA ASP A 383 13.08 4.88 5.23
C ASP A 383 12.95 3.54 5.97
N PHE A 384 12.64 3.58 7.27
CA PHE A 384 12.41 2.39 8.06
C PHE A 384 11.14 1.66 7.62
N GLN A 385 10.05 2.41 7.42
CA GLN A 385 8.78 1.89 6.92
C GLN A 385 8.94 1.21 5.57
N GLN A 386 9.64 1.85 4.64
CA GLN A 386 9.91 1.27 3.33
C GLN A 386 10.75 -0.01 3.44
N SER A 387 11.75 0.00 4.30
CA SER A 387 12.61 -1.17 4.54
C SER A 387 11.83 -2.35 5.13
N LEU A 388 10.95 -2.08 6.08
CA LEU A 388 10.08 -3.10 6.69
C LEU A 388 9.07 -3.65 5.69
N HIS A 389 8.44 -2.78 4.90
CA HIS A 389 7.52 -3.23 3.86
C HIS A 389 8.20 -4.07 2.78
N ASN A 390 9.40 -3.67 2.34
CA ASN A 390 10.17 -4.46 1.39
C ASN A 390 10.50 -5.86 1.94
N TYR A 391 10.80 -5.97 3.23
CA TYR A 391 11.04 -7.25 3.88
C TYR A 391 9.79 -8.12 3.88
N ARG A 392 8.63 -7.56 4.24
CA ARG A 392 7.34 -8.27 4.26
C ARG A 392 6.89 -8.72 2.88
N ASP A 393 7.01 -7.84 1.89
CA ASP A 393 6.67 -8.19 0.50
C ASP A 393 7.52 -9.39 0.01
N MET A 394 8.80 -9.43 0.39
CA MET A 394 9.67 -10.56 0.06
C MET A 394 9.29 -11.84 0.82
N GLU A 395 8.85 -11.71 2.07
CA GLU A 395 8.38 -12.85 2.85
C GLU A 395 7.08 -13.43 2.28
N GLU A 396 6.13 -12.58 1.92
CA GLU A 396 4.91 -12.99 1.24
C GLU A 396 5.21 -13.67 -0.09
N LEU A 397 6.11 -13.08 -0.89
CA LEU A 397 6.55 -13.68 -2.15
C LEU A 397 7.23 -15.04 -1.94
N LYS A 398 8.05 -15.18 -0.90
CA LYS A 398 8.65 -16.46 -0.52
C LYS A 398 7.59 -17.51 -0.21
N ASN A 399 6.60 -17.16 0.62
CA ASN A 399 5.51 -18.06 1.00
C ASN A 399 4.69 -18.48 -0.23
N ARG A 400 4.42 -17.56 -1.15
CA ARG A 400 3.74 -17.88 -2.43
C ARG A 400 4.55 -18.80 -3.32
N LEU A 401 5.88 -18.60 -3.42
CA LEU A 401 6.73 -19.50 -4.17
C LEU A 401 6.80 -20.90 -3.55
N GLU A 402 6.75 -21.02 -2.23
CA GLU A 402 6.64 -22.29 -1.51
C GLU A 402 5.32 -22.99 -1.83
N TYR A 403 4.21 -22.26 -1.78
CA TYR A 403 2.90 -22.76 -2.18
C TYR A 403 2.89 -23.24 -3.64
N TRP A 404 3.44 -22.46 -4.56
CA TRP A 404 3.51 -22.89 -5.96
C TRP A 404 4.41 -24.10 -6.16
N LEU A 405 5.51 -24.17 -5.44
CA LEU A 405 6.40 -25.33 -5.50
C LEU A 405 5.68 -26.61 -5.08
N SER A 406 4.90 -26.55 -3.99
CA SER A 406 4.07 -27.67 -3.55
C SER A 406 2.94 -28.01 -4.55
N SER A 407 2.35 -26.99 -5.16
CA SER A 407 1.28 -27.16 -6.16
C SER A 407 1.77 -27.81 -7.47
N LEU A 408 3.06 -27.61 -7.84
CA LEU A 408 3.62 -28.24 -9.06
C LEU A 408 3.58 -29.76 -8.99
N ASP A 409 3.73 -30.38 -7.84
CA ASP A 409 3.67 -31.83 -7.69
C ASP A 409 2.23 -32.33 -7.91
N VAL A 410 1.22 -31.57 -7.46
CA VAL A 410 -0.20 -31.84 -7.73
C VAL A 410 -0.52 -31.73 -9.22
N TYR A 411 0.04 -30.73 -9.90
CA TYR A 411 -0.14 -30.60 -11.37
C TYR A 411 0.49 -31.76 -12.14
N VAL A 412 1.65 -32.27 -11.72
CA VAL A 412 2.25 -33.47 -12.32
C VAL A 412 1.32 -34.67 -12.17
N GLU A 413 0.74 -34.87 -10.99
CA GLU A 413 -0.24 -35.94 -10.74
C GLU A 413 -1.50 -35.79 -11.61
N LEU A 414 -2.03 -34.56 -11.70
CA LEU A 414 -3.20 -34.26 -12.53
C LEU A 414 -2.92 -34.53 -14.02
N ILE A 415 -1.74 -34.15 -14.51
CA ILE A 415 -1.33 -34.42 -15.90
C ILE A 415 -1.25 -35.92 -16.16
N GLU A 416 -0.68 -36.69 -15.24
CA GLU A 416 -0.59 -38.14 -15.36
C GLU A 416 -1.99 -38.79 -15.32
N LEU A 417 -2.90 -38.30 -14.45
CA LEU A 417 -4.28 -38.75 -14.40
C LEU A 417 -5.00 -38.47 -15.74
N ARG A 418 -4.84 -37.26 -16.29
CA ARG A 418 -5.41 -36.91 -17.60
C ARG A 418 -4.84 -37.74 -18.72
N ARG A 419 -3.54 -38.00 -18.71
CA ARG A 419 -2.89 -38.87 -19.67
C ARG A 419 -3.50 -40.24 -19.66
N ARG A 420 -3.62 -40.89 -18.49
CA ARG A 420 -4.26 -42.22 -18.36
C ARG A 420 -5.69 -42.24 -18.85
N TYR A 421 -6.43 -41.14 -18.69
CA TYR A 421 -7.81 -41.05 -19.11
C TYR A 421 -7.96 -40.83 -20.63
N TYR A 422 -7.21 -39.88 -21.20
CA TYR A 422 -7.39 -39.45 -22.59
C TYR A 422 -6.59 -40.30 -23.60
N GLU A 423 -5.40 -40.76 -23.24
CA GLU A 423 -4.55 -41.51 -24.16
C GLU A 423 -5.23 -42.72 -24.81
N PRO A 424 -6.02 -43.56 -24.11
CA PRO A 424 -6.77 -44.65 -24.73
C PRO A 424 -7.90 -44.19 -25.64
N LEU A 425 -8.42 -42.97 -25.45
CA LEU A 425 -9.54 -42.43 -26.23
C LEU A 425 -9.10 -41.75 -27.52
N LEU A 426 -7.82 -41.31 -27.62
CA LEU A 426 -7.31 -40.58 -28.76
C LEU A 426 -7.52 -41.30 -30.11
N PRO A 427 -7.27 -42.60 -30.27
CA PRO A 427 -7.51 -43.30 -31.55
C PRO A 427 -8.99 -43.25 -32.00
N VAL A 428 -9.91 -43.31 -31.04
CA VAL A 428 -11.36 -43.25 -31.30
C VAL A 428 -11.74 -41.82 -31.70
N ILE A 429 -11.27 -40.84 -30.97
CA ILE A 429 -11.51 -39.42 -31.25
C ILE A 429 -10.95 -39.04 -32.62
N GLU A 430 -9.76 -39.48 -32.98
CA GLU A 430 -9.11 -39.23 -34.27
C GLU A 430 -9.91 -39.86 -35.43
N LYS A 431 -10.37 -41.07 -35.25
CA LYS A 431 -11.21 -41.75 -36.24
C LYS A 431 -12.56 -41.05 -36.47
N GLN A 432 -13.18 -40.56 -35.37
CA GLN A 432 -14.44 -39.80 -35.45
C GLN A 432 -14.21 -38.40 -36.07
N PHE A 433 -13.12 -37.76 -35.75
CA PHE A 433 -12.73 -36.47 -36.33
C PHE A 433 -12.56 -36.57 -37.85
N LYS A 434 -11.77 -37.55 -38.34
CA LYS A 434 -11.57 -37.76 -39.78
C LYS A 434 -12.89 -38.02 -40.51
N LYS A 435 -13.82 -38.78 -39.91
CA LYS A 435 -15.15 -39.01 -40.49
C LYS A 435 -15.99 -37.72 -40.53
N LEU A 436 -15.97 -36.91 -39.46
CA LEU A 436 -16.74 -35.69 -39.38
C LEU A 436 -16.17 -34.62 -40.34
N ASP A 437 -14.85 -34.46 -40.39
CA ASP A 437 -14.17 -33.53 -41.29
C ASP A 437 -14.51 -33.85 -42.77
N ALA A 438 -14.38 -35.12 -43.18
CA ALA A 438 -14.75 -35.54 -44.52
C ALA A 438 -16.21 -35.26 -44.87
N ARG A 439 -17.13 -35.50 -43.91
CA ARG A 439 -18.56 -35.22 -44.11
C ARG A 439 -18.86 -33.74 -44.26
N ILE A 440 -18.23 -32.89 -43.45
CA ILE A 440 -18.45 -31.44 -43.50
C ILE A 440 -17.92 -30.90 -44.82
N ARG A 441 -16.69 -31.22 -45.22
CA ARG A 441 -16.13 -30.80 -46.51
C ARG A 441 -17.03 -31.20 -47.68
N LEU A 442 -17.53 -32.44 -47.67
CA LEU A 442 -18.44 -32.89 -48.69
C LEU A 442 -19.74 -32.04 -48.69
N ARG A 443 -20.31 -31.74 -47.54
CA ARG A 443 -21.55 -30.93 -47.45
C ARG A 443 -21.34 -29.50 -47.89
N MET A 444 -20.23 -28.89 -47.54
CA MET A 444 -19.86 -27.53 -47.99
C MET A 444 -19.71 -27.53 -49.54
N GLU A 445 -19.01 -28.49 -50.09
CA GLU A 445 -18.87 -28.62 -51.55
C GLU A 445 -20.22 -28.85 -52.26
N GLN A 446 -21.08 -29.69 -51.71
CA GLN A 446 -22.44 -29.88 -52.22
C GLN A 446 -23.27 -28.61 -52.19
N ARG A 447 -23.20 -27.86 -51.11
CA ARG A 447 -23.86 -26.57 -50.96
C ARG A 447 -23.36 -25.57 -52.01
N GLU A 448 -22.07 -25.44 -52.17
CA GLU A 448 -21.45 -24.54 -53.14
C GLU A 448 -21.90 -24.89 -54.58
N ARG A 449 -21.89 -26.19 -54.92
CA ARG A 449 -22.36 -26.64 -56.21
C ARG A 449 -23.88 -26.34 -56.44
N LEU A 450 -24.69 -26.44 -55.39
CA LEU A 450 -26.12 -26.08 -55.44
C LEU A 450 -26.30 -24.57 -55.64
N ASP A 451 -25.55 -23.74 -54.95
CA ASP A 451 -25.58 -22.28 -55.11
C ASP A 451 -25.18 -21.85 -56.51
N GLN A 452 -24.09 -22.40 -57.05
CA GLN A 452 -23.65 -22.15 -58.41
C GLN A 452 -24.72 -22.58 -59.44
N ARG A 453 -25.37 -23.72 -59.23
CA ARG A 453 -26.45 -24.17 -60.07
C ARG A 453 -27.67 -23.25 -60.01
N LEU A 454 -28.08 -22.79 -58.82
CA LEU A 454 -29.19 -21.85 -58.68
C LEU A 454 -28.89 -20.52 -59.37
N LYS A 455 -27.66 -19.97 -59.18
CA LYS A 455 -27.19 -18.77 -59.85
C LYS A 455 -27.22 -18.95 -61.39
N ALA A 456 -26.75 -20.07 -61.91
CA ALA A 456 -26.77 -20.37 -63.34
C ALA A 456 -28.20 -20.48 -63.87
N ILE A 457 -29.15 -21.05 -63.12
CA ILE A 457 -30.57 -21.14 -63.49
C ILE A 457 -31.20 -19.74 -63.61
N VAL A 458 -30.87 -18.84 -62.68
CA VAL A 458 -31.36 -17.45 -62.71
C VAL A 458 -30.79 -16.72 -63.93
N ILE A 459 -29.47 -16.81 -64.15
CA ILE A 459 -28.79 -16.11 -65.29
C ILE A 459 -29.30 -16.63 -66.63
N SER A 460 -29.42 -17.93 -66.82
CA SER A 460 -29.82 -18.54 -68.08
C SER A 460 -31.32 -18.56 -68.30
N ARG A 461 -32.13 -18.26 -67.26
CA ARG A 461 -33.62 -18.31 -67.27
C ARG A 461 -34.19 -19.57 -67.90
N ARG A 462 -33.67 -20.73 -67.45
CA ARG A 462 -34.06 -22.04 -68.00
C ARG A 462 -34.97 -22.77 -67.03
N PRO A 463 -36.32 -22.66 -67.21
CA PRO A 463 -37.28 -23.26 -66.31
C PRO A 463 -37.22 -24.79 -66.23
N ASP A 464 -36.77 -25.47 -67.31
CA ASP A 464 -36.58 -26.89 -67.39
C ASP A 464 -35.64 -27.52 -66.37
N TYR A 465 -34.71 -26.74 -65.85
CA TYR A 465 -33.83 -27.22 -64.77
C TYR A 465 -34.55 -27.39 -63.42
N LEU A 466 -35.68 -26.67 -63.20
CA LEU A 466 -36.50 -26.79 -62.00
C LEU A 466 -37.74 -27.70 -62.23
N ALA A 467 -37.81 -28.38 -63.39
CA ALA A 467 -38.85 -29.36 -63.66
C ALA A 467 -38.78 -30.51 -62.65
N THR A 468 -39.94 -30.98 -62.22
CA THR A 468 -40.09 -32.19 -61.38
C THR A 468 -39.62 -33.46 -62.10
N ALA A 469 -39.33 -34.52 -61.35
CA ALA A 469 -38.90 -35.81 -61.89
C ALA A 469 -39.96 -36.36 -62.88
N ALA A 470 -41.26 -36.17 -62.58
CA ALA A 470 -42.34 -36.56 -63.45
C ALA A 470 -42.36 -35.75 -64.76
N GLU A 471 -42.22 -34.42 -64.65
CA GLU A 471 -42.20 -33.56 -65.85
C GLU A 471 -40.99 -33.86 -66.74
N ARG A 472 -39.83 -34.10 -66.15
CA ARG A 472 -38.62 -34.55 -66.89
C ARG A 472 -38.86 -35.89 -67.59
N SER A 473 -39.47 -36.85 -66.89
CA SER A 473 -39.82 -38.14 -67.50
C SER A 473 -40.81 -37.99 -68.68
N TYR A 474 -41.83 -37.12 -68.53
CA TYR A 474 -42.75 -36.80 -69.63
C TYR A 474 -42.00 -36.06 -70.77
N LYS A 475 -41.16 -35.14 -70.53
CA LYS A 475 -40.31 -34.43 -71.52
C LYS A 475 -39.51 -35.47 -72.33
N ASP A 476 -38.82 -36.39 -71.62
CA ASP A 476 -37.99 -37.43 -72.22
C ASP A 476 -38.82 -38.43 -73.02
N LYS A 477 -40.02 -38.81 -72.52
CA LYS A 477 -40.94 -39.66 -73.22
C LYS A 477 -41.44 -38.99 -74.51
N LEU A 478 -41.85 -37.73 -74.45
CA LEU A 478 -42.31 -36.96 -75.64
C LEU A 478 -41.16 -36.76 -76.64
N ALA A 479 -39.92 -36.52 -76.18
CA ALA A 479 -38.76 -36.44 -77.05
C ALA A 479 -38.45 -37.76 -77.76
N ARG A 480 -38.56 -38.89 -77.03
CA ARG A 480 -38.39 -40.24 -77.65
C ARG A 480 -39.46 -40.54 -78.64
N ILE A 481 -40.71 -40.20 -78.34
CA ILE A 481 -41.86 -40.42 -79.29
C ILE A 481 -41.63 -39.54 -80.52
N GLU A 482 -41.26 -38.30 -80.37
CA GLU A 482 -40.94 -37.39 -81.49
C GLU A 482 -39.82 -37.92 -82.38
N LEU A 483 -38.73 -38.37 -81.75
CA LEU A 483 -37.64 -39.03 -82.47
C LEU A 483 -38.09 -40.30 -83.23
N TYR A 484 -38.97 -41.07 -82.62
CA TYR A 484 -39.56 -42.26 -83.27
C TYR A 484 -40.44 -41.88 -84.48
N LEU A 485 -41.24 -40.81 -84.32
CA LEU A 485 -42.07 -40.28 -85.39
C LEU A 485 -41.27 -39.63 -86.50
N SER A 486 -40.21 -39.00 -86.25
CA SER A 486 -39.32 -38.35 -87.24
C SER A 486 -38.63 -39.40 -88.12
N LYS A 487 -38.41 -40.61 -87.61
CA LYS A 487 -37.84 -41.74 -88.38
C LYS A 487 -38.83 -42.46 -89.28
N ARG A 488 -40.17 -42.24 -89.08
CA ARG A 488 -41.23 -42.88 -89.85
C ARG A 488 -42.33 -41.92 -90.28
N PRO A 489 -42.01 -40.88 -91.06
CA PRO A 489 -42.92 -39.74 -91.34
C PRO A 489 -44.19 -40.09 -92.12
N LYS A 490 -44.26 -41.24 -92.89
CA LYS A 490 -45.39 -41.64 -93.66
C LYS A 490 -46.44 -42.55 -92.94
N GLN A 491 -46.16 -42.90 -91.71
CA GLN A 491 -46.93 -43.90 -90.99
C GLN A 491 -47.92 -43.30 -89.97
N TYR A 492 -47.85 -42.03 -89.70
CA TYR A 492 -48.63 -41.34 -88.67
C TYR A 492 -49.34 -40.11 -89.17
N THR A 493 -50.63 -39.92 -88.80
CA THR A 493 -51.44 -38.79 -89.18
C THR A 493 -50.98 -37.48 -88.61
N ASN A 494 -51.29 -36.37 -89.27
CA ASN A 494 -50.97 -35.01 -88.79
C ASN A 494 -51.60 -34.70 -87.44
N GLU A 495 -52.73 -35.39 -87.08
CA GLU A 495 -53.36 -35.28 -85.77
C GLU A 495 -52.45 -35.74 -84.62
N VAL A 496 -51.76 -36.87 -84.81
CA VAL A 496 -50.83 -37.40 -83.77
C VAL A 496 -49.64 -36.43 -83.53
N LYS A 497 -49.09 -35.84 -84.61
CA LYS A 497 -48.05 -34.81 -84.51
C LYS A 497 -48.56 -33.56 -83.81
N ALA A 498 -49.79 -33.12 -84.14
CA ALA A 498 -50.41 -31.96 -83.48
C ALA A 498 -50.75 -32.20 -82.03
N ARG A 499 -51.13 -33.47 -81.69
CA ARG A 499 -51.35 -33.83 -80.27
C ARG A 499 -50.04 -33.82 -79.43
N ILE A 500 -48.95 -34.30 -79.97
CA ILE A 500 -47.62 -34.26 -79.30
C ILE A 500 -47.17 -32.84 -79.17
N SER A 501 -47.28 -31.97 -80.21
CA SER A 501 -46.97 -30.58 -80.13
C SER A 501 -47.76 -29.84 -79.03
N ARG A 502 -49.09 -30.14 -78.94
CA ARG A 502 -49.91 -29.60 -77.83
C ARG A 502 -49.50 -30.10 -76.49
N LEU A 503 -49.18 -31.37 -76.31
CA LEU A 503 -48.67 -31.91 -75.04
C LEU A 503 -47.37 -31.35 -74.64
N LYS A 504 -46.46 -31.12 -75.60
CA LYS A 504 -45.21 -30.35 -75.34
C LYS A 504 -45.49 -28.93 -74.90
N GLY A 505 -46.42 -28.25 -75.62
CA GLY A 505 -46.81 -26.86 -75.24
C GLY A 505 -47.40 -26.76 -73.85
N VAL A 506 -48.30 -27.73 -73.48
CA VAL A 506 -48.86 -27.76 -72.12
C VAL A 506 -47.80 -28.05 -71.09
N LEU A 507 -46.93 -29.02 -71.34
CA LEU A 507 -45.82 -29.31 -70.39
C LEU A 507 -44.89 -28.15 -70.27
N HIS A 508 -44.51 -27.47 -71.36
CA HIS A 508 -43.70 -26.28 -71.36
C HIS A 508 -44.33 -25.10 -70.56
N TRP A 509 -45.67 -24.94 -70.82
CA TRP A 509 -46.42 -23.91 -70.07
C TRP A 509 -46.49 -24.22 -68.57
N GLN A 510 -46.77 -25.49 -68.20
CA GLN A 510 -46.77 -25.90 -66.78
C GLN A 510 -45.43 -25.65 -66.11
N ILE A 511 -44.34 -26.03 -66.76
CA ILE A 511 -42.96 -25.82 -66.21
C ILE A 511 -42.67 -24.33 -66.09
N ASN A 512 -43.00 -23.48 -67.05
CA ASN A 512 -42.79 -22.03 -67.03
C ASN A 512 -43.64 -21.34 -65.93
N ASN A 513 -44.95 -21.75 -65.85
CA ASN A 513 -45.84 -21.13 -64.87
C ASN A 513 -45.42 -21.43 -63.39
N ALA A 514 -44.90 -22.62 -63.18
CA ALA A 514 -44.43 -23.03 -61.87
C ALA A 514 -42.98 -22.58 -61.57
N TYR A 515 -42.27 -21.90 -62.48
CA TYR A 515 -40.89 -21.61 -62.38
C TYR A 515 -40.58 -20.67 -61.22
N ASP A 516 -41.25 -19.53 -61.07
CA ASP A 516 -40.98 -18.51 -60.06
C ASP A 516 -41.26 -19.03 -58.65
N GLU A 517 -42.34 -19.81 -58.48
CA GLU A 517 -42.68 -20.48 -57.22
C GLU A 517 -41.58 -21.49 -56.84
N ARG A 518 -41.18 -22.34 -57.80
CA ARG A 518 -40.15 -23.36 -57.57
C ARG A 518 -38.75 -22.71 -57.27
N LEU A 519 -38.45 -21.63 -57.98
CA LEU A 519 -37.21 -20.87 -57.75
C LEU A 519 -37.23 -20.28 -56.34
N THR A 520 -38.33 -19.64 -55.95
CA THR A 520 -38.48 -19.09 -54.57
C THR A 520 -38.34 -20.20 -53.51
N ASN A 521 -38.97 -21.36 -53.73
CA ASN A 521 -38.87 -22.49 -52.84
C ASN A 521 -37.45 -23.07 -52.78
N ALA A 522 -36.74 -23.10 -53.92
CA ALA A 522 -35.33 -23.53 -53.96
C ALA A 522 -34.42 -22.57 -53.17
N TYR A 523 -34.63 -21.26 -53.25
CA TYR A 523 -33.89 -20.28 -52.44
C TYR A 523 -34.23 -20.39 -50.95
N LYS A 524 -35.51 -20.61 -50.59
CA LYS A 524 -35.88 -20.85 -49.17
C LYS A 524 -35.21 -22.11 -48.61
N GLN A 525 -35.17 -23.19 -49.41
CA GLN A 525 -34.47 -24.43 -49.01
C GLN A 525 -32.97 -24.22 -48.91
N MET A 526 -32.38 -23.39 -49.82
CA MET A 526 -30.98 -23.04 -49.77
C MET A 526 -30.66 -22.28 -48.49
N LYS A 527 -31.47 -21.27 -48.13
CA LYS A 527 -31.31 -20.52 -46.86
C LYS A 527 -31.44 -21.43 -45.61
N GLN A 528 -32.37 -22.39 -45.65
CA GLN A 528 -32.47 -23.38 -44.58
C GLN A 528 -31.23 -24.28 -44.51
N LEU A 529 -30.66 -24.65 -45.66
CA LEU A 529 -29.43 -25.41 -45.73
C LEU A 529 -28.25 -24.63 -45.16
N ASP A 530 -28.17 -23.32 -45.43
CA ASP A 530 -27.15 -22.45 -44.86
C ASP A 530 -27.20 -22.47 -43.31
N VAL A 531 -28.40 -22.30 -42.72
CA VAL A 531 -28.58 -22.38 -41.26
C VAL A 531 -28.14 -23.73 -40.69
N TYR A 532 -28.42 -24.84 -41.41
CA TYR A 532 -27.97 -26.16 -40.97
C TYR A 532 -26.46 -26.34 -41.09
N ILE A 533 -25.83 -25.78 -42.13
CA ILE A 533 -24.39 -25.83 -42.32
C ILE A 533 -23.69 -24.99 -41.24
N ASP A 534 -24.22 -23.81 -40.89
CA ASP A 534 -23.67 -22.96 -39.82
C ASP A 534 -23.69 -23.69 -38.47
N LYS A 535 -24.84 -24.29 -38.10
CA LYS A 535 -24.92 -25.15 -36.91
C LYS A 535 -23.96 -26.32 -36.92
N LEU A 536 -23.80 -26.95 -38.09
CA LEU A 536 -22.88 -28.06 -38.26
C LEU A 536 -21.42 -27.58 -38.10
N ASN A 537 -21.10 -26.40 -38.61
CA ASN A 537 -19.80 -25.80 -38.49
C ASN A 537 -19.49 -25.39 -37.01
N GLU A 538 -20.45 -24.82 -36.30
CA GLU A 538 -20.32 -24.57 -34.84
C GLU A 538 -20.04 -25.88 -34.07
N THR A 539 -20.78 -26.94 -34.36
CA THR A 539 -20.58 -28.26 -33.77
C THR A 539 -19.17 -28.79 -34.08
N TYR A 540 -18.73 -28.61 -35.32
CA TYR A 540 -17.39 -29.03 -35.76
C TYR A 540 -16.32 -28.25 -35.06
N GLN A 541 -16.43 -26.94 -34.95
CA GLN A 541 -15.49 -26.09 -34.21
C GLN A 541 -15.39 -26.46 -32.72
N SER A 542 -16.56 -26.75 -32.10
CA SER A 542 -16.60 -27.26 -30.74
C SER A 542 -15.84 -28.60 -30.60
N PHE A 543 -16.05 -29.50 -31.58
CA PHE A 543 -15.36 -30.79 -31.60
C PHE A 543 -13.82 -30.63 -31.82
N VAL A 544 -13.39 -29.68 -32.69
CA VAL A 544 -12.00 -29.34 -32.92
C VAL A 544 -11.35 -28.85 -31.60
N ARG A 545 -12.01 -27.91 -30.88
CA ARG A 545 -11.56 -27.43 -29.58
C ARG A 545 -11.46 -28.55 -28.54
N THR A 546 -12.49 -29.43 -28.48
CA THR A 546 -12.49 -30.57 -27.57
C THR A 546 -11.32 -31.54 -27.87
N ARG A 547 -11.06 -31.80 -29.16
CA ARG A 547 -9.93 -32.64 -29.61
C ARG A 547 -8.61 -32.02 -29.25
N GLN A 548 -8.43 -30.72 -29.51
CA GLN A 548 -7.23 -29.98 -29.11
C GLN A 548 -7.05 -30.03 -27.59
N ALA A 549 -8.09 -29.76 -26.82
CA ALA A 549 -8.04 -29.86 -25.38
C ALA A 549 -7.67 -31.25 -24.87
N ALA A 550 -8.20 -32.32 -25.51
CA ALA A 550 -7.86 -33.69 -25.15
C ALA A 550 -6.40 -34.04 -25.45
N THR A 551 -5.87 -33.61 -26.61
CA THR A 551 -4.49 -33.90 -27.01
C THR A 551 -3.48 -33.01 -26.25
N GLN A 552 -3.80 -31.72 -26.02
CA GLN A 552 -2.92 -30.76 -25.36
C GLN A 552 -2.98 -30.83 -23.84
N SER A 553 -3.96 -31.52 -23.25
CA SER A 553 -4.21 -31.51 -21.80
C SER A 553 -3.13 -32.15 -20.95
N TYR A 554 -2.26 -32.97 -21.54
CA TYR A 554 -1.19 -33.69 -20.82
C TYR A 554 0.14 -33.74 -21.59
N GLU A 555 0.18 -33.42 -22.89
CA GLU A 555 1.43 -33.44 -23.67
C GLU A 555 2.22 -32.11 -23.51
N GLY A 556 3.52 -32.22 -23.46
CA GLY A 556 4.42 -31.07 -23.47
C GLY A 556 4.69 -30.42 -22.10
N TYR A 557 3.92 -30.69 -21.04
CA TYR A 557 4.05 -30.00 -19.75
C TYR A 557 5.21 -30.48 -18.85
N GLY A 558 5.69 -31.70 -19.05
CA GLY A 558 6.69 -32.29 -18.13
C GLY A 558 8.04 -31.54 -18.11
N ILE A 559 8.48 -31.02 -19.25
CA ILE A 559 9.73 -30.24 -19.35
C ILE A 559 9.54 -28.83 -18.76
N PRO A 560 8.50 -28.06 -19.15
CA PRO A 560 8.21 -26.76 -18.56
C PRO A 560 8.05 -26.81 -17.03
N ILE A 561 7.36 -27.81 -16.48
CA ILE A 561 7.16 -27.95 -15.04
C ILE A 561 8.51 -28.16 -14.33
N ARG A 562 9.39 -29.05 -14.84
CA ARG A 562 10.73 -29.24 -14.27
C ARG A 562 11.56 -27.96 -14.33
N GLN A 563 11.53 -27.26 -15.46
CA GLN A 563 12.23 -25.99 -15.62
C GLN A 563 11.67 -24.93 -14.66
N LEU A 564 10.35 -24.87 -14.48
CA LEU A 564 9.69 -23.95 -13.56
C LEU A 564 10.07 -24.27 -12.11
N LYS A 565 10.07 -25.56 -11.71
CA LYS A 565 10.52 -26.00 -10.38
C LYS A 565 11.95 -25.52 -10.08
N THR A 566 12.87 -25.74 -11.03
CA THR A 566 14.26 -25.27 -10.90
C THR A 566 14.34 -23.73 -10.83
N LYS A 567 13.55 -23.02 -11.66
CA LYS A 567 13.50 -21.54 -11.63
C LYS A 567 12.96 -21.04 -10.29
N ILE A 568 11.88 -21.63 -9.75
CA ILE A 568 11.32 -21.26 -8.45
C ILE A 568 12.35 -21.45 -7.35
N GLN A 569 13.01 -22.61 -7.28
CA GLN A 569 14.05 -22.89 -6.28
C GLN A 569 15.21 -21.89 -6.36
N ALA A 570 15.68 -21.58 -7.57
CA ALA A 570 16.72 -20.58 -7.77
C ALA A 570 16.26 -19.16 -7.34
N ARG A 571 14.98 -18.81 -7.55
CA ARG A 571 14.42 -17.54 -7.11
C ARG A 571 14.23 -17.47 -5.60
N GLN A 572 13.81 -18.56 -4.95
CA GLN A 572 13.75 -18.66 -3.49
C GLN A 572 15.12 -18.40 -2.85
N GLN A 573 16.19 -19.00 -3.39
CA GLN A 573 17.54 -18.73 -2.89
C GLN A 573 17.92 -17.25 -3.02
N LYS A 574 17.58 -16.62 -4.16
CA LYS A 574 17.80 -15.17 -4.35
C LYS A 574 17.00 -14.34 -3.37
N ILE A 575 15.72 -14.67 -3.15
CA ILE A 575 14.87 -13.96 -2.18
C ILE A 575 15.45 -14.08 -0.78
N ASN A 576 15.84 -15.28 -0.34
CA ASN A 576 16.47 -15.47 0.97
C ASN A 576 17.74 -14.60 1.14
N GLY A 577 18.57 -14.51 0.09
CA GLY A 577 19.76 -13.65 0.09
C GLY A 577 19.43 -12.14 0.14
N VAL A 578 18.33 -11.70 -0.51
CA VAL A 578 17.88 -10.30 -0.45
C VAL A 578 17.24 -10.00 0.89
N MET A 579 16.42 -10.92 1.43
CA MET A 579 15.81 -10.81 2.75
C MET A 579 16.86 -10.67 3.86
N ALA A 580 17.92 -11.47 3.80
CA ALA A 580 19.03 -11.37 4.76
C ALA A 580 19.70 -9.98 4.72
N ARG A 581 19.91 -9.42 3.54
CA ARG A 581 20.45 -8.06 3.39
C ARG A 581 19.47 -6.99 3.90
N GLN A 582 18.20 -7.15 3.61
CA GLN A 582 17.16 -6.22 4.08
C GLN A 582 16.99 -6.29 5.61
N ALA A 583 17.03 -7.49 6.18
CA ALA A 583 17.05 -7.69 7.64
C ALA A 583 18.24 -6.98 8.27
N LYS A 584 19.43 -7.11 7.68
CA LYS A 584 20.64 -6.44 8.15
C LYS A 584 20.54 -4.91 8.06
N LEU A 585 19.88 -4.39 7.02
CA LEU A 585 19.64 -2.95 6.89
C LEU A 585 18.72 -2.45 8.02
N ILE A 586 17.59 -3.13 8.26
CA ILE A 586 16.63 -2.80 9.33
C ILE A 586 17.33 -2.88 10.70
N GLU A 587 18.11 -3.93 10.95
CA GLU A 587 18.92 -4.10 12.14
C GLU A 587 19.87 -2.92 12.32
N THR A 588 20.61 -2.57 11.27
CA THR A 588 21.58 -1.47 11.32
C THR A 588 20.90 -0.13 11.64
N MET A 589 19.75 0.14 11.01
CA MET A 589 18.97 1.37 11.31
C MET A 589 18.51 1.40 12.76
N ALA A 590 18.01 0.29 13.29
CA ALA A 590 17.56 0.19 14.67
C ALA A 590 18.73 0.32 15.67
N VAL A 591 19.83 -0.37 15.41
CA VAL A 591 21.04 -0.30 16.26
C VAL A 591 21.62 1.12 16.27
N ASN A 592 21.76 1.76 15.11
CA ASN A 592 22.27 3.13 15.03
C ASN A 592 21.41 4.12 15.83
N GLU A 593 20.10 3.99 15.80
CA GLU A 593 19.21 4.86 16.60
C GLU A 593 19.36 4.58 18.11
N LEU A 594 19.46 3.31 18.51
CA LEU A 594 19.67 2.94 19.91
C LEU A 594 21.04 3.41 20.41
N GLU A 595 22.10 3.26 19.61
CA GLU A 595 23.44 3.75 19.92
C GLU A 595 23.49 5.29 20.00
N ARG A 596 22.79 5.99 19.09
CA ARG A 596 22.64 7.46 19.16
C ARG A 596 22.03 7.89 20.50
N ARG A 597 20.96 7.20 20.91
CA ARG A 597 20.29 7.49 22.19
C ARG A 597 21.17 7.16 23.40
N ARG A 598 21.88 6.04 23.36
CA ARG A 598 22.83 5.67 24.42
C ARG A 598 23.91 6.73 24.57
N ASN A 599 24.53 7.12 23.46
CA ASN A 599 25.59 8.14 23.49
C ASN A 599 25.08 9.48 24.04
N LEU A 600 23.85 9.87 23.70
CA LEU A 600 23.23 11.09 24.26
C LEU A 600 23.02 10.98 25.79
N LEU A 601 22.57 9.80 26.25
CA LEU A 601 22.39 9.58 27.69
C LEU A 601 23.72 9.52 28.47
N GLU A 602 24.76 8.95 27.88
CA GLU A 602 26.11 8.98 28.43
C GLU A 602 26.62 10.44 28.60
N GLU A 603 26.40 11.27 27.57
CA GLU A 603 26.69 12.70 27.64
C GLU A 603 25.87 13.40 28.74
N TYR A 604 24.59 13.09 28.85
CA TYR A 604 23.72 13.63 29.89
C TYR A 604 24.17 13.16 31.29
N GLN A 605 24.58 11.91 31.45
CA GLN A 605 25.10 11.37 32.70
C GLN A 605 26.40 12.07 33.14
N ILE A 606 27.30 12.32 32.19
CA ILE A 606 28.53 13.10 32.43
C ILE A 606 28.17 14.51 32.87
N LYS A 607 27.29 15.22 32.18
CA LYS A 607 26.85 16.57 32.56
C LYS A 607 26.17 16.57 33.93
N ALA A 608 25.33 15.57 34.24
CA ALA A 608 24.69 15.41 35.54
C ALA A 608 25.72 15.23 36.65
N ARG A 609 26.77 14.45 36.42
CA ARG A 609 27.86 14.18 37.41
C ARG A 609 28.61 15.44 37.75
N PHE A 610 29.01 16.22 36.75
CA PHE A 610 29.70 17.51 36.98
C PHE A 610 28.81 18.51 37.71
N ALA A 611 27.55 18.65 37.25
CA ALA A 611 26.59 19.56 37.84
C ALA A 611 26.19 19.15 39.28
N LEU A 612 26.17 17.86 39.58
CA LEU A 612 25.97 17.30 40.92
C LEU A 612 27.12 17.77 41.86
N ALA A 613 28.37 17.56 41.42
CA ALA A 613 29.55 17.96 42.23
C ALA A 613 29.53 19.44 42.48
N GLU A 614 29.29 20.25 41.46
CA GLU A 614 29.21 21.73 41.59
C GLU A 614 28.06 22.15 42.50
N SER A 615 26.89 21.54 42.37
CA SER A 615 25.72 21.85 43.20
C SER A 615 25.96 21.49 44.67
N TYR A 616 26.65 20.36 44.91
CA TYR A 616 27.00 19.91 46.26
C TYR A 616 27.99 20.88 46.94
N ASP A 617 29.06 21.25 46.21
CA ASP A 617 30.05 22.24 46.72
C ASP A 617 29.38 23.56 47.06
N ARG A 618 28.51 24.08 46.17
CA ARG A 618 27.75 25.30 46.42
C ARG A 618 26.77 25.18 47.58
N ALA A 619 26.16 24.01 47.78
CA ALA A 619 25.24 23.76 48.88
C ALA A 619 26.00 23.74 50.23
N THR A 620 27.16 23.07 50.29
CA THR A 620 28.03 23.00 51.47
C THR A 620 28.55 24.39 51.86
N LYS A 621 29.12 25.15 50.90
CA LYS A 621 29.57 26.54 51.13
C LYS A 621 28.46 27.48 51.63
N LYS A 622 27.21 27.23 51.14
CA LYS A 622 26.06 28.01 51.61
C LYS A 622 25.64 27.65 53.02
N GLN A 623 25.75 26.37 53.40
CA GLN A 623 25.49 25.91 54.77
C GLN A 623 26.55 26.46 55.74
N GLU A 624 27.85 26.36 55.38
CA GLU A 624 28.96 26.91 56.16
C GLU A 624 28.76 28.39 56.43
N LYS A 625 28.46 29.17 55.38
CA LYS A 625 28.23 30.65 55.59
C LYS A 625 26.99 30.90 56.44
N ALA A 626 25.91 30.07 56.29
CA ALA A 626 24.73 30.25 57.15
C ALA A 626 24.98 29.84 58.60
N GLU A 627 25.84 28.88 58.86
CA GLU A 627 26.31 28.53 60.22
C GLU A 627 27.23 29.61 60.80
N GLU A 628 28.18 30.09 60.03
CA GLU A 628 29.07 31.24 60.47
C GLU A 628 28.25 32.49 60.82
N GLU A 629 27.18 32.76 59.97
CA GLU A 629 26.31 33.92 60.25
C GLU A 629 25.44 33.70 61.48
N LYS A 630 24.96 32.45 61.73
CA LYS A 630 24.27 32.12 62.98
C LYS A 630 25.19 32.24 64.22
N ILE A 631 26.37 31.73 64.06
CA ILE A 631 27.39 31.86 65.17
C ILE A 631 27.68 33.33 65.42
N ARG A 632 27.91 34.15 64.39
CA ARG A 632 28.15 35.57 64.52
C ARG A 632 26.96 36.30 65.17
N LYS A 633 25.73 36.02 64.75
CA LYS A 633 24.47 36.55 65.35
C LYS A 633 24.37 36.18 66.84
N LYS A 634 24.60 34.88 67.18
CA LYS A 634 24.63 34.45 68.58
C LYS A 634 25.68 35.16 69.39
N GLN A 635 26.89 35.36 68.84
CA GLN A 635 27.97 36.14 69.53
C GLN A 635 27.59 37.61 69.67
N GLU A 636 26.93 38.21 68.69
CA GLU A 636 26.42 39.59 68.75
C GLU A 636 25.31 39.73 69.80
N GLU A 637 24.35 38.75 69.87
CA GLU A 637 23.33 38.70 70.91
C GLU A 637 23.89 38.46 72.28
N GLU A 638 24.92 37.61 72.44
CA GLU A 638 25.58 37.33 73.70
C GLU A 638 26.39 38.54 74.16
N LYS A 639 27.08 39.32 73.30
CA LYS A 639 27.71 40.59 73.59
C LYS A 639 26.71 41.69 73.97
N ALA A 640 25.54 41.70 73.28
CA ALA A 640 24.49 42.64 73.65
C ALA A 640 23.86 42.33 75.06
N LEU A 641 23.74 41.01 75.38
CA LEU A 641 23.22 40.54 76.67
C LEU A 641 24.18 40.87 77.76
N LYS A 642 25.56 40.74 77.58
CA LYS A 642 26.60 41.13 78.48
C LYS A 642 26.73 42.63 78.67
N ALA A 643 26.29 43.40 77.70
CA ALA A 643 26.25 44.87 77.78
C ALA A 643 25.07 45.46 78.58
N VAL A 644 24.09 44.61 78.92
CA VAL A 644 22.89 45.04 79.65
C VAL A 644 22.83 44.56 81.11
N THR A 645 23.84 43.80 81.58
CA THR A 645 23.95 43.44 83.03
C THR A 645 24.82 44.43 83.77
N PRO A 646 24.29 45.24 84.72
CA PRO A 646 25.07 46.08 85.60
C PRO A 646 25.83 45.19 86.67
N LEU A 647 27.07 45.51 86.90
CA LEU A 647 27.91 45.04 88.03
C LEU A 647 27.20 45.36 89.33
N ASP A 648 26.93 44.34 90.17
CA ASP A 648 26.78 44.54 91.61
C ASP A 648 27.77 43.61 92.29
N GLU A 649 28.68 44.24 93.00
CA GLU A 649 29.69 43.66 93.88
C GLU A 649 29.00 43.19 95.16
N THR A 650 29.40 42.05 95.73
CA THR A 650 30.02 41.92 97.02
C THR A 650 30.04 40.47 97.56
N SER A 651 31.21 40.12 97.98
CA SER A 651 31.68 39.38 99.12
C SER A 651 31.57 37.87 99.18
N ASP A 652 32.80 37.39 99.29
CA ASP A 652 33.33 36.42 100.26
C ASP A 652 32.54 35.11 100.57
N ASP A 653 33.08 34.00 100.21
CA ASP A 653 33.86 33.18 101.17
C ASP A 653 34.40 31.89 100.48
N LYS A 654 35.61 31.54 100.74
CA LYS A 654 36.30 30.29 100.56
C LYS A 654 35.98 29.40 101.78
N PRO A 655 36.36 28.12 101.93
CA PRO A 655 37.18 27.28 101.03
C PRO A 655 36.82 25.78 100.99
N GLN A 656 37.61 25.09 100.20
CA GLN A 656 38.10 23.69 100.33
C GLN A 656 37.10 22.55 100.14
N ASN A 657 37.36 21.45 99.50
CA ASN A 657 38.56 20.65 99.27
C ASN A 657 38.21 19.51 98.27
N GLU A 658 39.24 19.11 97.58
CA GLU A 658 39.61 17.71 97.25
C GLU A 658 38.51 16.73 96.79
N THR A 659 38.69 15.96 95.77
CA THR A 659 39.76 15.09 95.29
C THR A 659 39.27 14.33 94.06
N LYS A 660 40.17 14.09 93.15
CA LYS A 660 40.43 12.86 92.39
C LYS A 660 39.20 11.99 91.99
N ASN A 661 39.02 11.47 90.83
CA ASN A 661 39.92 10.60 90.08
C ASN A 661 39.24 10.14 88.78
N GLU A 662 40.01 9.89 87.78
CA GLU A 662 40.03 8.78 86.85
C GLU A 662 38.73 8.44 86.10
N GLY A 663 38.68 8.58 84.80
CA GLY A 663 39.11 7.51 83.91
C GLY A 663 38.02 6.57 83.63
N ALA A 664 37.57 6.56 82.41
CA ALA A 664 37.36 5.36 81.63
C ALA A 664 36.64 5.66 80.29
N GLN A 665 37.31 5.51 79.21
CA GLN A 665 36.68 4.79 78.10
C GLN A 665 36.30 3.42 78.60
N PRO A 666 35.28 2.78 78.14
CA PRO A 666 35.47 1.87 77.03
C PRO A 666 34.21 1.67 76.08
N SER A 667 34.55 1.28 74.96
CA SER A 667 34.41 0.00 74.23
C SER A 667 33.10 -0.23 73.50
N VAL A 668 33.25 -0.36 72.21
CA VAL A 668 32.77 -1.38 71.29
C VAL A 668 31.89 -2.46 71.93
N ASN A 669 30.73 -2.71 71.32
CA ASN A 669 30.20 -4.05 71.18
C ASN A 669 29.48 -4.27 69.85
N GLU A 670 30.08 -5.12 69.06
CA GLU A 670 29.47 -6.00 68.09
C GLU A 670 28.53 -7.00 68.79
N ASN A 671 27.50 -7.39 68.15
CA ASN A 671 26.94 -8.75 68.08
C ASN A 671 25.83 -8.73 67.00
N GLU A 672 26.07 -9.36 65.88
CA GLU A 672 25.87 -10.79 65.52
C GLU A 672 24.45 -11.28 65.69
N ALA A 673 24.02 -11.80 64.54
CA ALA A 673 23.33 -13.07 64.29
C ALA A 673 21.79 -13.09 64.25
N GLY A 674 21.30 -13.59 63.19
CA GLY A 674 19.94 -14.13 63.09
C GLY A 674 19.44 -14.47 61.66
N ASN A 675 20.17 -15.38 61.07
CA ASN A 675 19.74 -16.20 59.95
C ASN A 675 18.38 -16.87 60.22
N LYS A 676 17.42 -16.80 59.33
CA LYS A 676 16.47 -17.93 59.07
C LYS A 676 15.99 -17.90 57.64
N ALA A 677 16.47 -18.88 56.90
CA ALA A 677 15.89 -19.41 55.68
C ALA A 677 14.53 -20.06 55.97
N VAL A 678 13.59 -19.90 55.07
CA VAL A 678 12.52 -20.87 54.86
C VAL A 678 12.40 -21.12 53.36
N GLU A 679 12.88 -22.25 52.94
CA GLU A 679 12.44 -22.96 51.75
C GLU A 679 10.97 -23.33 51.89
N VAL A 680 10.18 -23.18 50.84
CA VAL A 680 9.08 -24.11 50.53
C VAL A 680 9.05 -24.32 49.03
N GLU A 681 9.23 -25.57 48.68
CA GLU A 681 8.98 -26.22 47.41
C GLU A 681 7.50 -26.14 46.98
N GLY A 682 7.26 -26.37 45.72
CA GLY A 682 6.08 -27.09 45.30
C GLY A 682 5.43 -26.64 44.02
N GLU A 683 5.79 -27.32 42.94
CA GLU A 683 4.98 -27.97 41.89
C GLU A 683 3.98 -27.15 41.05
N ALA A 684 4.26 -27.11 39.80
CA ALA A 684 3.63 -27.77 38.64
C ALA A 684 2.09 -27.65 38.52
N GLN A 685 1.65 -26.90 37.54
CA GLN A 685 0.85 -27.36 36.40
C GLN A 685 0.89 -26.37 35.27
#